data_efa2c094decd25aba2d445c90e0d142f
#
_entry.id   efa2c094decd25aba2d445c90e0d142f
#
_cell.length_a   1.000
_cell.length_b   1.000
_cell.length_c   1.000
_cell.angle_alpha   90.00
_cell.angle_beta   90.00
_cell.angle_gamma   90.00
#
_symmetry.space_group_name_H-M   'P 1'
#
loop_
_entity.id
_entity.type
_entity.pdbx_description
1 polymer ?
#
loop_
_entity_poly.entity_id
_entity_poly.type
_entity_poly.pdbx_seq_one_letter_code
_entity_poly.pdbx_strand_id
1 'polypeptide(L)'
;MNELLLAPRPQRAQFSAEQAQAGLLHVEGPISTPLSSAVSRANGWLQGPREATVPVRFEVDDQGEAPPALYDDESYRLTVSNDGVRISAPRLAGARHALATLVQISNHCGHLPLGHIEDSPSFPWRGLMLDPARRFLSLDALLVTLDAMALCKLNVLHLHLTDDQGFRFQSRAYPKLASAESYSRGELRTLVTVAAERGIRVIPELDVPGHATSWLSAHPEWGPRRSPVPPSSRFGPHEAVLNPIDPAFQDAIDTLIGEVADVFPDPFIHLGGDEVNPAWWNESSEIAAYMAHHDLGSPVALQARFRAFLAATATRHGKRIIGWDEALDGGAPATMVVQSWRGATARGRALAAGHDCVVSSGYYLDLFYPADVHHAYGPDAPEEELLVLEDALLVDPRFNHVAAGLKWTQGWRQPAPSPGAGKVLGGEACLWSELVNEELLPVRLWSRMPLVADRFWSNQPAPDDFGGWLEASLNHLAAAGIVDVPHASRTLLRRFGVKERQLPVVALLEPIKWYGRLLGQAALEARMGGQEMPQSRPYGTDTPLDRPVDALLPESLAARRFGERLAEGGAPLIDECTRLLDICAAEDFMAELTPPIANLRLILQTVVDVATGRLGQAEARQRIAKASEPSGEYIAAIVPPVLAWLEAP
;
A
#
# COMPACT_ATOMS: atom_id res chain seq x y z
N MET A 1 -25.07 -22.25 2.37
CA MET A 1 -24.53 -21.48 1.24
C MET A 1 -23.11 -21.15 1.61
N ASN A 2 -22.14 -21.44 0.76
CA ASN A 2 -20.78 -20.93 0.99
C ASN A 2 -20.89 -19.40 1.08
N GLU A 3 -20.30 -18.81 2.09
CA GLU A 3 -20.24 -17.38 2.29
C GLU A 3 -19.61 -16.74 1.03
N LEU A 4 -20.25 -15.69 0.50
CA LEU A 4 -19.77 -15.04 -0.72
C LEU A 4 -18.52 -14.22 -0.33
N LEU A 5 -17.34 -14.71 -0.69
CA LEU A 5 -16.06 -14.13 -0.31
C LEU A 5 -15.72 -12.91 -1.19
N LEU A 6 -16.44 -11.80 -0.98
CA LEU A 6 -16.21 -10.53 -1.68
C LEU A 6 -15.10 -9.70 -0.99
N ALA A 7 -14.41 -8.88 -1.76
CA ALA A 7 -13.43 -7.91 -1.27
C ALA A 7 -13.44 -6.63 -2.14
N PRO A 8 -13.98 -5.50 -1.63
CA PRO A 8 -14.53 -5.29 -0.28
C PRO A 8 -15.87 -5.98 -0.03
N ARG A 9 -16.08 -6.39 1.24
CA ARG A 9 -17.35 -6.94 1.71
C ARG A 9 -18.43 -5.85 1.77
N PRO A 10 -19.65 -6.15 1.32
CA PRO A 10 -20.76 -5.21 1.45
C PRO A 10 -21.23 -5.10 2.91
N GLN A 11 -21.86 -3.95 3.25
CA GLN A 11 -22.45 -3.73 4.58
C GLN A 11 -23.58 -4.72 4.88
N ARG A 12 -24.41 -5.00 3.88
CA ARG A 12 -25.52 -5.98 3.98
C ARG A 12 -25.69 -6.72 2.68
N ALA A 13 -25.81 -8.04 2.77
CA ALA A 13 -26.12 -8.91 1.63
C ALA A 13 -27.09 -10.01 2.06
N GLN A 14 -28.10 -10.25 1.24
CA GLN A 14 -29.09 -11.33 1.45
C GLN A 14 -29.31 -12.04 0.13
N PHE A 15 -29.02 -13.34 0.09
CA PHE A 15 -29.18 -14.19 -1.08
C PHE A 15 -30.03 -15.42 -0.76
N SER A 16 -30.83 -15.86 -1.75
CA SER A 16 -31.53 -17.15 -1.72
C SER A 16 -30.67 -18.26 -2.31
N ALA A 17 -31.14 -19.50 -2.25
CA ALA A 17 -30.49 -20.62 -2.94
C ALA A 17 -30.75 -20.62 -4.45
N GLU A 18 -31.70 -19.79 -4.92
CA GLU A 18 -32.01 -19.64 -6.34
C GLU A 18 -30.96 -18.80 -7.05
N GLN A 19 -30.76 -19.04 -8.34
CA GLN A 19 -29.71 -18.40 -9.13
C GLN A 19 -30.20 -18.08 -10.54
N ALA A 20 -29.71 -16.96 -11.08
CA ALA A 20 -29.88 -16.58 -12.48
C ALA A 20 -28.58 -16.86 -13.26
N GLN A 21 -28.69 -16.94 -14.56
CA GLN A 21 -27.52 -17.13 -15.44
C GLN A 21 -26.63 -15.88 -15.42
N ALA A 22 -25.31 -16.06 -15.36
CA ALA A 22 -24.34 -15.00 -15.60
C ALA A 22 -24.14 -14.75 -17.10
N GLY A 23 -23.77 -13.54 -17.47
CA GLY A 23 -23.52 -13.15 -18.86
C GLY A 23 -23.12 -11.68 -18.98
N LEU A 24 -22.96 -11.20 -20.21
CA LEU A 24 -22.67 -9.79 -20.46
C LEU A 24 -23.86 -8.91 -20.05
N LEU A 25 -23.57 -7.77 -19.44
CA LEU A 25 -24.58 -6.81 -18.99
C LEU A 25 -25.18 -6.08 -20.22
N HIS A 26 -26.48 -6.20 -20.39
CA HIS A 26 -27.26 -5.50 -21.39
C HIS A 26 -28.14 -4.44 -20.73
N VAL A 27 -27.89 -3.17 -21.03
CA VAL A 27 -28.60 -2.06 -20.39
C VAL A 27 -29.99 -1.92 -20.98
N GLU A 28 -31.01 -1.88 -20.11
CA GLU A 28 -32.38 -1.54 -20.46
C GLU A 28 -32.71 -0.10 -20.08
N GLY A 29 -33.04 0.70 -21.08
CA GLY A 29 -33.37 2.11 -20.91
C GLY A 29 -32.21 3.06 -21.19
N PRO A 30 -32.47 4.38 -21.15
CA PRO A 30 -31.45 5.41 -21.40
C PRO A 30 -30.52 5.56 -20.21
N ILE A 31 -29.22 5.66 -20.48
CA ILE A 31 -28.18 5.98 -19.49
C ILE A 31 -27.21 7.05 -20.04
N SER A 32 -26.51 7.73 -19.16
CA SER A 32 -25.47 8.70 -19.54
C SER A 32 -24.24 8.03 -20.16
N THR A 33 -23.44 8.80 -20.90
CA THR A 33 -22.16 8.31 -21.46
C THR A 33 -21.21 7.80 -20.39
N PRO A 34 -21.00 8.47 -19.24
CA PRO A 34 -20.14 7.95 -18.17
C PRO A 34 -20.60 6.61 -17.60
N LEU A 35 -21.90 6.43 -17.43
CA LEU A 35 -22.45 5.15 -16.96
C LEU A 35 -22.31 4.05 -18.02
N SER A 36 -22.52 4.37 -19.31
CA SER A 36 -22.26 3.44 -20.42
C SER A 36 -20.81 2.99 -20.47
N SER A 37 -19.86 3.91 -20.26
CA SER A 37 -18.43 3.58 -20.17
C SER A 37 -18.13 2.66 -18.97
N ALA A 38 -18.79 2.87 -17.82
CA ALA A 38 -18.63 2.00 -16.64
C ALA A 38 -19.17 0.59 -16.91
N VAL A 39 -20.32 0.45 -17.58
CA VAL A 39 -20.87 -0.85 -17.98
C VAL A 39 -19.96 -1.55 -19.00
N SER A 40 -19.44 -0.82 -19.98
CA SER A 40 -18.50 -1.38 -20.96
C SER A 40 -17.23 -1.93 -20.27
N ARG A 41 -16.69 -1.21 -19.30
CA ARG A 41 -15.55 -1.67 -18.50
C ARG A 41 -15.91 -2.91 -17.67
N ALA A 42 -17.05 -2.91 -16.98
CA ALA A 42 -17.52 -4.08 -16.24
C ALA A 42 -17.68 -5.30 -17.15
N ASN A 43 -18.23 -5.14 -18.35
CA ASN A 43 -18.30 -6.19 -19.35
C ASN A 43 -16.91 -6.71 -19.81
N GLY A 44 -15.91 -5.83 -19.82
CA GLY A 44 -14.51 -6.23 -20.08
C GLY A 44 -13.92 -7.09 -18.97
N TRP A 45 -14.37 -6.94 -17.74
CA TRP A 45 -13.91 -7.70 -16.57
C TRP A 45 -14.69 -9.00 -16.33
N LEU A 46 -15.87 -9.18 -16.94
CA LEU A 46 -16.68 -10.39 -16.78
C LEU A 46 -16.04 -11.57 -17.52
N GLN A 47 -15.97 -12.70 -16.82
CA GLN A 47 -15.69 -14.01 -17.39
C GLN A 47 -17.02 -14.73 -17.67
N GLY A 48 -17.11 -15.45 -18.75
CA GLY A 48 -18.31 -16.26 -19.04
C GLY A 48 -18.67 -16.28 -20.53
N PRO A 49 -19.76 -16.99 -20.88
CA PRO A 49 -20.17 -17.10 -22.27
C PRO A 49 -20.63 -15.72 -22.76
N ARG A 50 -19.93 -15.19 -23.76
CA ARG A 50 -20.25 -13.88 -24.37
C ARG A 50 -21.58 -13.88 -25.13
N GLU A 51 -22.18 -15.03 -25.32
CA GLU A 51 -23.49 -15.21 -25.96
C GLU A 51 -24.67 -15.00 -24.99
N ALA A 52 -24.43 -15.16 -23.68
CA ALA A 52 -25.44 -14.91 -22.66
C ALA A 52 -25.47 -13.44 -22.27
N THR A 53 -26.65 -12.86 -22.15
CA THR A 53 -26.85 -11.47 -21.71
C THR A 53 -27.71 -11.40 -20.48
N VAL A 54 -27.40 -10.47 -19.60
CA VAL A 54 -28.15 -10.17 -18.36
C VAL A 54 -28.73 -8.78 -18.50
N PRO A 55 -30.07 -8.63 -18.49
CA PRO A 55 -30.68 -7.31 -18.49
C PRO A 55 -30.28 -6.53 -17.23
N VAL A 56 -29.86 -5.28 -17.38
CA VAL A 56 -29.54 -4.40 -16.26
C VAL A 56 -30.29 -3.09 -16.38
N ARG A 57 -31.01 -2.72 -15.31
CA ARG A 57 -31.69 -1.43 -15.18
C ARG A 57 -31.00 -0.58 -14.13
N PHE A 58 -30.77 0.68 -14.48
CA PHE A 58 -30.19 1.66 -13.60
C PHE A 58 -31.21 2.70 -13.15
N GLU A 59 -31.28 2.93 -11.85
CA GLU A 59 -32.01 4.01 -11.18
C GLU A 59 -30.98 4.89 -10.48
N VAL A 60 -30.35 5.80 -11.22
CA VAL A 60 -29.29 6.69 -10.73
C VAL A 60 -29.78 8.12 -10.84
N ASP A 61 -29.89 8.82 -9.69
CA ASP A 61 -30.48 10.15 -9.63
C ASP A 61 -29.58 11.19 -10.29
N ASP A 62 -28.26 11.16 -10.00
CA ASP A 62 -27.26 12.02 -10.62
C ASP A 62 -26.23 11.18 -11.39
N GLN A 63 -26.33 11.19 -12.70
CA GLN A 63 -25.42 10.54 -13.64
C GLN A 63 -24.40 11.52 -14.24
N GLY A 64 -24.21 12.69 -13.61
CA GLY A 64 -23.37 13.78 -14.12
C GLY A 64 -21.91 13.42 -14.26
N GLU A 65 -21.20 14.25 -15.03
CA GLU A 65 -19.75 14.13 -15.33
C GLU A 65 -18.87 14.89 -14.33
N ALA A 66 -19.43 15.32 -13.19
CA ALA A 66 -18.64 16.06 -12.21
C ALA A 66 -17.43 15.19 -11.75
N PRO A 67 -16.25 15.80 -11.58
CA PRO A 67 -15.10 15.10 -11.00
C PRO A 67 -15.48 14.48 -9.64
N PRO A 68 -14.95 13.30 -9.30
CA PRO A 68 -15.22 12.69 -7.99
C PRO A 68 -14.81 13.64 -6.86
N ALA A 69 -15.63 13.71 -5.80
CA ALA A 69 -15.38 14.58 -4.65
C ALA A 69 -15.34 13.77 -3.35
N LEU A 70 -14.69 14.35 -2.31
CA LEU A 70 -14.42 13.65 -1.04
C LEU A 70 -15.69 13.15 -0.33
N TYR A 71 -16.82 13.86 -0.49
CA TYR A 71 -18.06 13.54 0.21
C TYR A 71 -19.21 13.18 -0.76
N ASP A 72 -18.85 12.63 -1.92
CA ASP A 72 -19.87 12.06 -2.80
C ASP A 72 -20.61 10.93 -2.09
N ASP A 73 -21.91 10.83 -2.31
CA ASP A 73 -22.69 9.69 -1.85
C ASP A 73 -22.39 8.49 -2.76
N GLU A 74 -21.60 7.55 -2.24
CA GLU A 74 -21.16 6.35 -2.94
C GLU A 74 -22.01 5.12 -2.62
N SER A 75 -23.14 5.31 -1.91
CA SER A 75 -24.05 4.23 -1.56
C SER A 75 -24.74 3.64 -2.79
N TYR A 76 -25.13 2.37 -2.69
CA TYR A 76 -25.89 1.69 -3.74
C TYR A 76 -26.75 0.55 -3.18
N ARG A 77 -27.77 0.19 -3.97
CA ARG A 77 -28.52 -1.06 -3.85
C ARG A 77 -28.37 -1.85 -5.14
N LEU A 78 -28.01 -3.12 -5.03
CA LEU A 78 -27.92 -4.10 -6.11
C LEU A 78 -28.96 -5.19 -5.85
N THR A 79 -29.87 -5.43 -6.80
CA THR A 79 -30.89 -6.49 -6.70
C THR A 79 -30.72 -7.42 -7.90
N VAL A 80 -30.67 -8.72 -7.65
CA VAL A 80 -30.67 -9.78 -8.67
C VAL A 80 -31.98 -10.55 -8.56
N SER A 81 -32.70 -10.64 -9.65
CA SER A 81 -33.97 -11.36 -9.79
C SER A 81 -33.98 -12.21 -11.05
N ASN A 82 -35.06 -12.99 -11.26
CA ASN A 82 -35.24 -13.75 -12.50
C ASN A 82 -35.42 -12.86 -13.74
N ASP A 83 -35.83 -11.58 -13.54
CA ASP A 83 -36.02 -10.60 -14.62
C ASP A 83 -34.71 -9.84 -14.96
N GLY A 84 -33.62 -10.11 -14.26
CA GLY A 84 -32.31 -9.44 -14.44
C GLY A 84 -31.83 -8.69 -13.20
N VAL A 85 -30.94 -7.72 -13.42
CA VAL A 85 -30.26 -6.94 -12.39
C VAL A 85 -30.84 -5.53 -12.33
N ARG A 86 -31.06 -5.02 -11.12
CA ARG A 86 -31.37 -3.61 -10.87
C ARG A 86 -30.31 -2.99 -9.99
N ILE A 87 -29.79 -1.83 -10.41
CA ILE A 87 -28.83 -1.01 -9.66
C ILE A 87 -29.45 0.34 -9.38
N SER A 88 -29.64 0.67 -8.09
CA SER A 88 -30.15 1.97 -7.64
C SER A 88 -29.04 2.67 -6.85
N ALA A 89 -28.76 3.93 -7.16
CA ALA A 89 -27.74 4.74 -6.48
C ALA A 89 -28.06 6.23 -6.56
N PRO A 90 -27.74 7.05 -5.54
CA PRO A 90 -27.89 8.49 -5.60
C PRO A 90 -26.98 9.13 -6.66
N ARG A 91 -25.78 8.56 -6.86
CA ARG A 91 -24.77 9.08 -7.78
C ARG A 91 -24.11 7.98 -8.61
N LEU A 92 -23.47 8.41 -9.70
CA LEU A 92 -22.71 7.55 -10.59
C LEU A 92 -21.63 6.72 -9.84
N ALA A 93 -21.04 7.26 -8.78
CA ALA A 93 -20.05 6.56 -7.95
C ALA A 93 -20.62 5.26 -7.36
N GLY A 94 -21.82 5.30 -6.76
CA GLY A 94 -22.48 4.12 -6.23
C GLY A 94 -22.79 3.07 -7.30
N ALA A 95 -23.21 3.52 -8.50
CA ALA A 95 -23.45 2.59 -9.62
C ALA A 95 -22.17 1.88 -10.10
N ARG A 96 -21.02 2.59 -10.10
CA ARG A 96 -19.69 1.99 -10.40
C ARG A 96 -19.33 0.92 -9.37
N HIS A 97 -19.55 1.17 -8.09
CA HIS A 97 -19.29 0.21 -7.02
C HIS A 97 -20.22 -1.01 -7.07
N ALA A 98 -21.49 -0.81 -7.43
CA ALA A 98 -22.43 -1.90 -7.67
C ALA A 98 -21.98 -2.80 -8.83
N LEU A 99 -21.47 -2.20 -9.92
CA LEU A 99 -20.91 -2.94 -11.06
C LEU A 99 -19.67 -3.74 -10.66
N ALA A 100 -18.74 -3.16 -9.86
CA ALA A 100 -17.58 -3.87 -9.36
C ALA A 100 -17.97 -5.10 -8.50
N THR A 101 -18.97 -4.93 -7.62
CA THR A 101 -19.52 -6.03 -6.81
C THR A 101 -20.16 -7.10 -7.70
N LEU A 102 -20.96 -6.72 -8.69
CA LEU A 102 -21.62 -7.64 -9.63
C LEU A 102 -20.59 -8.47 -10.42
N VAL A 103 -19.49 -7.84 -10.86
CA VAL A 103 -18.38 -8.54 -11.53
C VAL A 103 -17.73 -9.57 -10.61
N GLN A 104 -17.44 -9.21 -9.37
CA GLN A 104 -16.87 -10.16 -8.40
C GLN A 104 -17.79 -11.35 -8.17
N ILE A 105 -19.11 -11.13 -7.96
CA ILE A 105 -20.09 -12.20 -7.79
C ILE A 105 -20.14 -13.11 -9.03
N SER A 106 -20.30 -12.51 -10.20
CA SER A 106 -20.40 -13.24 -11.46
C SER A 106 -19.19 -14.12 -11.74
N ASN A 107 -17.98 -13.55 -11.58
CA ASN A 107 -16.74 -14.26 -11.83
C ASN A 107 -16.45 -15.35 -10.79
N HIS A 108 -16.82 -15.11 -9.52
CA HIS A 108 -16.59 -16.07 -8.44
C HIS A 108 -17.55 -17.27 -8.51
N CYS A 109 -18.84 -17.00 -8.72
CA CYS A 109 -19.87 -18.04 -8.70
C CYS A 109 -20.11 -18.70 -10.06
N GLY A 110 -19.78 -18.05 -11.18
CA GLY A 110 -20.18 -18.46 -12.51
C GLY A 110 -21.68 -18.28 -12.79
N HIS A 111 -22.44 -17.76 -11.83
CA HIS A 111 -23.87 -17.46 -11.89
C HIS A 111 -24.17 -16.27 -10.97
N LEU A 112 -25.41 -15.77 -11.01
CA LEU A 112 -25.87 -14.67 -10.15
C LEU A 112 -26.86 -15.22 -9.10
N PRO A 113 -26.52 -15.26 -7.80
CA PRO A 113 -27.48 -15.66 -6.76
C PRO A 113 -28.58 -14.62 -6.66
N LEU A 114 -29.86 -15.06 -6.55
CA LEU A 114 -30.97 -14.14 -6.39
C LEU A 114 -30.98 -13.52 -5.01
N GLY A 115 -31.14 -12.20 -4.95
CA GLY A 115 -31.13 -11.48 -3.69
C GLY A 115 -30.79 -10.00 -3.85
N HIS A 116 -30.35 -9.41 -2.76
CA HIS A 116 -29.99 -7.99 -2.79
C HIS A 116 -28.81 -7.66 -1.89
N ILE A 117 -28.13 -6.60 -2.25
CA ILE A 117 -27.05 -5.96 -1.50
C ILE A 117 -27.44 -4.50 -1.25
N GLU A 118 -27.24 -4.03 -0.02
CA GLU A 118 -27.24 -2.62 0.36
C GLU A 118 -25.85 -2.28 0.89
N ASP A 119 -25.19 -1.31 0.27
CA ASP A 119 -23.77 -1.07 0.56
C ASP A 119 -23.41 0.42 0.48
N SER A 120 -22.44 0.79 1.29
CA SER A 120 -21.84 2.12 1.31
C SER A 120 -20.47 2.07 1.97
N PRO A 121 -19.52 2.95 1.62
CA PRO A 121 -18.22 2.99 2.29
C PRO A 121 -18.32 3.53 3.71
N SER A 122 -17.52 2.98 4.62
CA SER A 122 -17.36 3.51 5.99
C SER A 122 -16.57 4.81 6.01
N PHE A 123 -15.65 4.99 5.05
CA PHE A 123 -14.79 6.17 4.97
C PHE A 123 -14.85 6.84 3.60
N PRO A 124 -14.89 8.19 3.54
CA PRO A 124 -14.85 8.94 2.28
C PRO A 124 -13.45 8.97 1.62
N TRP A 125 -12.39 8.61 2.34
CA TRP A 125 -11.02 8.50 1.83
C TRP A 125 -10.53 7.06 1.90
N ARG A 126 -10.28 6.46 0.74
CA ARG A 126 -9.77 5.08 0.61
C ARG A 126 -8.63 5.12 -0.38
N GLY A 127 -7.44 5.46 0.15
CA GLY A 127 -6.28 5.87 -0.62
C GLY A 127 -5.27 4.77 -0.88
N LEU A 128 -4.56 4.97 -1.98
CA LEU A 128 -3.31 4.30 -2.33
C LEU A 128 -2.29 5.35 -2.73
N MET A 129 -1.17 5.42 -2.02
CA MET A 129 -0.01 6.20 -2.42
C MET A 129 0.98 5.32 -3.18
N LEU A 130 1.45 5.83 -4.32
CA LEU A 130 2.56 5.26 -5.09
C LEU A 130 3.70 6.26 -5.18
N ASP A 131 4.92 5.74 -5.17
CA ASP A 131 6.16 6.50 -5.16
C ASP A 131 6.95 6.35 -6.49
N PRO A 132 6.57 7.08 -7.54
CA PRO A 132 7.38 7.12 -8.76
C PRO A 132 8.71 7.88 -8.59
N ALA A 133 8.91 8.62 -7.47
CA ALA A 133 10.11 9.43 -7.28
C ALA A 133 11.35 8.58 -7.03
N ARG A 134 11.27 7.52 -6.19
CA ARG A 134 12.39 6.61 -5.95
C ARG A 134 12.67 5.69 -7.14
N ARG A 135 11.60 5.08 -7.70
CA ARG A 135 11.68 4.30 -8.95
C ARG A 135 10.50 4.65 -9.84
N PHE A 136 10.79 5.04 -11.07
CA PHE A 136 9.76 5.48 -12.00
C PHE A 136 8.75 4.36 -12.31
N LEU A 137 7.49 4.73 -12.39
CA LEU A 137 6.39 3.89 -12.80
C LEU A 137 5.82 4.47 -14.11
N SER A 138 5.69 3.67 -15.15
CA SER A 138 5.13 4.13 -16.43
C SER A 138 3.66 4.53 -16.31
N LEU A 139 3.17 5.35 -17.23
CA LEU A 139 1.74 5.67 -17.31
C LEU A 139 0.89 4.39 -17.45
N ASP A 140 1.35 3.42 -18.24
CA ASP A 140 0.63 2.16 -18.44
C ASP A 140 0.50 1.38 -17.13
N ALA A 141 1.54 1.31 -16.31
CA ALA A 141 1.49 0.69 -14.99
C ALA A 141 0.49 1.40 -14.05
N LEU A 142 0.43 2.73 -14.10
CA LEU A 142 -0.55 3.52 -13.34
C LEU A 142 -1.98 3.28 -13.84
N LEU A 143 -2.20 3.17 -15.15
CA LEU A 143 -3.53 2.90 -15.72
C LEU A 143 -4.06 1.51 -15.34
N VAL A 144 -3.22 0.48 -15.35
CA VAL A 144 -3.59 -0.86 -14.84
C VAL A 144 -3.92 -0.80 -13.34
N THR A 145 -3.15 -0.03 -12.58
CA THR A 145 -3.42 0.19 -11.14
C THR A 145 -4.80 0.81 -10.91
N LEU A 146 -5.22 1.78 -11.75
CA LEU A 146 -6.56 2.40 -11.63
C LEU A 146 -7.69 1.37 -11.85
N ASP A 147 -7.55 0.40 -12.74
CA ASP A 147 -8.56 -0.65 -12.93
C ASP A 147 -8.67 -1.56 -11.70
N ALA A 148 -7.55 -1.95 -11.11
CA ALA A 148 -7.54 -2.73 -9.88
C ALA A 148 -8.10 -1.93 -8.69
N MET A 149 -7.77 -0.64 -8.56
CA MET A 149 -8.35 0.27 -7.57
C MET A 149 -9.88 0.34 -7.70
N ALA A 150 -10.40 0.49 -8.94
CA ALA A 150 -11.83 0.56 -9.20
C ALA A 150 -12.56 -0.73 -8.81
N LEU A 151 -11.98 -1.91 -9.10
CA LEU A 151 -12.57 -3.20 -8.70
C LEU A 151 -12.57 -3.38 -7.17
N CYS A 152 -11.54 -2.86 -6.49
CA CYS A 152 -11.42 -2.86 -5.03
C CYS A 152 -12.11 -1.65 -4.35
N LYS A 153 -12.84 -0.81 -5.08
CA LYS A 153 -13.56 0.38 -4.57
C LYS A 153 -12.68 1.41 -3.86
N LEU A 154 -11.40 1.51 -4.23
CA LEU A 154 -10.52 2.59 -3.81
C LEU A 154 -10.85 3.86 -4.60
N ASN A 155 -10.74 5.05 -3.97
CA ASN A 155 -11.15 6.31 -4.59
C ASN A 155 -10.12 7.44 -4.57
N VAL A 156 -8.91 7.18 -4.05
CA VAL A 156 -7.82 8.17 -4.06
C VAL A 156 -6.52 7.51 -4.50
N LEU A 157 -5.90 8.05 -5.55
CA LEU A 157 -4.52 7.77 -5.94
C LEU A 157 -3.66 8.97 -5.53
N HIS A 158 -2.77 8.78 -4.57
CA HIS A 158 -1.77 9.75 -4.17
C HIS A 158 -0.46 9.45 -4.90
N LEU A 159 0.12 10.44 -5.58
CA LEU A 159 1.37 10.32 -6.33
C LEU A 159 2.47 11.14 -5.67
N HIS A 160 3.44 10.45 -5.10
CA HIS A 160 4.66 11.03 -4.55
C HIS A 160 5.63 11.36 -5.70
N LEU A 161 5.48 12.59 -6.26
CA LEU A 161 6.12 12.97 -7.52
C LEU A 161 7.56 13.47 -7.38
N THR A 162 7.98 13.83 -6.17
CA THR A 162 9.33 14.38 -5.92
C THR A 162 9.94 13.82 -4.65
N ASP A 163 11.22 13.47 -4.75
CA ASP A 163 12.06 13.03 -3.63
C ASP A 163 13.55 13.25 -3.95
N ASP A 164 14.45 12.79 -3.10
CA ASP A 164 15.90 12.89 -3.29
C ASP A 164 16.39 12.27 -4.60
N GLN A 165 15.73 11.21 -5.10
CA GLN A 165 16.15 10.45 -6.28
C GLN A 165 15.51 10.94 -7.57
N GLY A 166 14.38 11.64 -7.51
CA GLY A 166 13.70 12.04 -8.72
C GLY A 166 12.66 13.14 -8.56
N PHE A 167 12.51 13.92 -9.62
CA PHE A 167 11.47 14.91 -9.82
C PHE A 167 10.65 14.51 -11.06
N ARG A 168 9.44 13.99 -10.85
CA ARG A 168 8.67 13.32 -11.91
C ARG A 168 7.65 14.20 -12.63
N PHE A 169 7.51 15.45 -12.25
CA PHE A 169 6.62 16.42 -12.88
C PHE A 169 7.39 17.31 -13.86
N GLN A 170 6.99 17.39 -15.13
CA GLN A 170 7.59 18.30 -16.10
C GLN A 170 7.02 19.71 -15.96
N SER A 171 7.76 20.58 -15.26
CA SER A 171 7.45 22.00 -15.15
C SER A 171 7.81 22.73 -16.44
N ARG A 172 6.98 23.70 -16.83
CA ARG A 172 7.27 24.63 -17.94
C ARG A 172 8.21 25.73 -17.51
N ALA A 173 8.00 26.25 -16.31
CA ALA A 173 8.82 27.34 -15.77
C ALA A 173 10.21 26.87 -15.38
N TYR A 174 10.33 25.63 -14.88
CA TYR A 174 11.57 25.05 -14.37
C TYR A 174 11.87 23.67 -15.00
N PRO A 175 12.13 23.62 -16.33
CA PRO A 175 12.28 22.36 -17.06
C PRO A 175 13.49 21.53 -16.61
N LYS A 176 14.49 22.15 -15.97
CA LYS A 176 15.68 21.44 -15.43
C LYS A 176 15.37 20.54 -14.24
N LEU A 177 14.24 20.75 -13.55
CA LEU A 177 13.83 19.90 -12.42
C LEU A 177 13.51 18.49 -12.88
N ALA A 178 12.90 18.35 -14.07
CA ALA A 178 12.43 17.06 -14.55
C ALA A 178 13.57 16.05 -14.69
N SER A 179 13.46 14.91 -14.01
CA SER A 179 14.33 13.76 -14.19
C SER A 179 14.18 13.17 -15.59
N ALA A 180 15.16 12.37 -16.04
CA ALA A 180 15.12 11.75 -17.37
C ALA A 180 13.83 10.96 -17.60
N GLU A 181 13.40 10.20 -16.56
CA GLU A 181 12.09 9.56 -16.51
C GLU A 181 11.17 10.48 -15.69
N SER A 182 10.19 11.07 -16.35
CA SER A 182 9.24 12.00 -15.75
C SER A 182 7.98 12.12 -16.61
N TYR A 183 6.87 12.44 -15.97
CA TYR A 183 5.60 12.57 -16.67
C TYR A 183 5.45 13.94 -17.32
N SER A 184 5.05 13.93 -18.58
CA SER A 184 4.55 15.14 -19.23
C SER A 184 3.21 15.56 -18.62
N ARG A 185 2.88 16.84 -18.73
CA ARG A 185 1.56 17.36 -18.32
C ARG A 185 0.40 16.71 -19.10
N GLY A 186 0.66 16.25 -20.33
CA GLY A 186 -0.30 15.50 -21.14
C GLY A 186 -0.60 14.12 -20.55
N GLU A 187 0.42 13.37 -20.19
CA GLU A 187 0.28 12.06 -19.54
C GLU A 187 -0.44 12.18 -18.20
N LEU A 188 -0.10 13.16 -17.37
CA LEU A 188 -0.77 13.37 -16.09
C LEU A 188 -2.25 13.77 -16.26
N ARG A 189 -2.59 14.57 -17.27
CA ARG A 189 -4.00 14.86 -17.58
C ARG A 189 -4.75 13.63 -18.08
N THR A 190 -4.09 12.77 -18.85
CA THR A 190 -4.67 11.48 -19.27
C THR A 190 -4.94 10.63 -18.03
N LEU A 191 -3.97 10.50 -17.13
CA LEU A 191 -4.13 9.77 -15.87
C LEU A 191 -5.31 10.30 -15.05
N VAL A 192 -5.39 11.61 -14.85
CA VAL A 192 -6.49 12.27 -14.10
C VAL A 192 -7.84 12.00 -14.74
N THR A 193 -7.92 12.07 -16.07
CA THR A 193 -9.17 11.80 -16.80
C THR A 193 -9.61 10.35 -16.63
N VAL A 194 -8.69 9.41 -16.86
CA VAL A 194 -8.95 7.97 -16.73
C VAL A 194 -9.29 7.57 -15.29
N ALA A 195 -8.66 8.21 -14.30
CA ALA A 195 -8.99 8.03 -12.88
C ALA A 195 -10.43 8.52 -12.58
N ALA A 196 -10.79 9.72 -13.06
CA ALA A 196 -12.13 10.29 -12.84
C ALA A 196 -13.24 9.43 -13.46
N GLU A 197 -13.02 8.83 -14.64
CA GLU A 197 -13.92 7.85 -15.25
C GLU A 197 -14.19 6.62 -14.36
N ARG A 198 -13.27 6.32 -13.44
CA ARG A 198 -13.35 5.23 -12.45
C ARG A 198 -13.83 5.67 -11.08
N GLY A 199 -14.08 6.97 -10.89
CA GLY A 199 -14.45 7.53 -9.60
C GLY A 199 -13.25 7.75 -8.68
N ILE A 200 -12.04 7.81 -9.23
CA ILE A 200 -10.79 7.94 -8.47
C ILE A 200 -10.27 9.38 -8.60
N ARG A 201 -9.94 9.97 -7.47
CA ARG A 201 -9.30 11.27 -7.32
C ARG A 201 -7.79 11.10 -7.38
N VAL A 202 -7.06 12.03 -8.00
CA VAL A 202 -5.59 11.99 -8.04
C VAL A 202 -5.02 13.15 -7.25
N ILE A 203 -4.27 12.87 -6.21
CA ILE A 203 -3.63 13.84 -5.32
C ILE A 203 -2.13 13.86 -5.65
N PRO A 204 -1.57 14.97 -6.14
CA PRO A 204 -0.14 15.11 -6.36
C PRO A 204 0.58 15.48 -5.06
N GLU A 205 1.79 14.94 -4.87
CA GLU A 205 2.71 15.40 -3.83
C GLU A 205 3.97 16.02 -4.42
N LEU A 206 4.33 17.17 -3.89
CA LEU A 206 5.63 17.82 -4.02
C LEU A 206 6.24 17.91 -2.62
N ASP A 207 7.15 17.02 -2.27
CA ASP A 207 7.70 17.00 -0.93
C ASP A 207 8.73 18.12 -0.73
N VAL A 208 8.48 18.95 0.29
CA VAL A 208 9.29 20.10 0.67
C VAL A 208 9.15 20.38 2.18
N PRO A 209 10.20 20.91 2.84
CA PRO A 209 11.50 21.34 2.34
C PRO A 209 12.60 20.26 2.41
N GLY A 210 12.32 19.10 2.99
CA GLY A 210 13.15 17.89 2.98
C GLY A 210 13.06 17.15 1.65
N HIS A 211 13.66 15.97 1.55
CA HIS A 211 13.62 15.12 0.35
C HIS A 211 13.94 15.87 -0.94
N ALA A 212 14.93 16.78 -0.85
CA ALA A 212 15.13 17.87 -1.82
C ALA A 212 16.39 17.72 -2.67
N THR A 213 17.10 16.59 -2.64
CA THR A 213 18.34 16.42 -3.41
C THR A 213 18.10 16.58 -4.91
N SER A 214 17.00 16.06 -5.45
CA SER A 214 16.67 16.23 -6.87
C SER A 214 16.40 17.69 -7.25
N TRP A 215 15.73 18.44 -6.37
CA TRP A 215 15.50 19.90 -6.55
C TRP A 215 16.83 20.66 -6.57
N LEU A 216 17.71 20.38 -5.62
CA LEU A 216 19.00 21.07 -5.45
C LEU A 216 20.05 20.64 -6.45
N SER A 217 19.92 19.45 -7.05
CA SER A 217 20.75 19.05 -8.18
C SER A 217 20.47 19.90 -9.42
N ALA A 218 19.21 20.30 -9.61
CA ALA A 218 18.80 21.17 -10.73
C ALA A 218 18.98 22.65 -10.42
N HIS A 219 18.70 23.07 -9.18
CA HIS A 219 18.68 24.46 -8.71
C HIS A 219 19.40 24.59 -7.36
N PRO A 220 20.73 24.45 -7.32
CA PRO A 220 21.51 24.53 -6.08
C PRO A 220 21.39 25.87 -5.35
N GLU A 221 21.00 26.93 -6.05
CA GLU A 221 20.72 28.25 -5.49
C GLU A 221 19.55 28.29 -4.52
N TRP A 222 18.64 27.30 -4.56
CA TRP A 222 17.50 27.20 -3.65
C TRP A 222 17.84 26.55 -2.29
N GLY A 223 19.04 26.02 -2.14
CA GLY A 223 19.52 25.51 -0.87
C GLY A 223 20.28 26.54 -0.05
N PRO A 224 20.36 26.40 1.29
CA PRO A 224 21.11 27.33 2.15
C PRO A 224 22.59 27.42 1.80
N ARG A 225 23.19 26.32 1.35
CA ARG A 225 24.62 26.26 0.96
C ARG A 225 24.90 26.85 -0.42
N ARG A 226 23.88 26.97 -1.28
CA ARG A 226 23.98 27.49 -2.68
C ARG A 226 25.12 26.84 -3.48
N SER A 227 25.40 25.58 -3.21
CA SER A 227 26.47 24.80 -3.84
C SER A 227 25.90 23.61 -4.60
N PRO A 228 26.57 23.14 -5.67
CA PRO A 228 26.13 21.98 -6.42
C PRO A 228 25.88 20.76 -5.54
N VAL A 229 24.72 20.12 -5.73
CA VAL A 229 24.35 18.87 -5.06
C VAL A 229 24.29 17.80 -6.14
N PRO A 230 25.09 16.72 -6.03
CA PRO A 230 25.02 15.64 -7.02
C PRO A 230 23.70 14.88 -6.89
N PRO A 231 23.16 14.36 -8.00
CA PRO A 231 22.04 13.42 -7.94
C PRO A 231 22.35 12.26 -6.99
N SER A 232 21.34 11.78 -6.27
CA SER A 232 21.50 10.66 -5.35
C SER A 232 20.83 9.40 -5.87
N SER A 233 21.57 8.29 -5.83
CA SER A 233 21.01 6.94 -5.99
C SER A 233 20.75 6.25 -4.65
N ARG A 234 21.18 6.82 -3.54
CA ARG A 234 21.03 6.25 -2.18
C ARG A 234 19.61 6.50 -1.64
N PHE A 235 19.03 5.51 -1.01
CA PHE A 235 17.76 5.64 -0.29
C PHE A 235 17.94 6.04 1.18
N GLY A 236 16.89 6.59 1.76
CA GLY A 236 16.81 7.11 3.11
C GLY A 236 17.06 8.62 3.20
N PRO A 237 16.80 9.22 4.36
CA PRO A 237 16.86 10.68 4.53
C PRO A 237 18.24 11.26 4.21
N HIS A 238 18.23 12.43 3.58
CA HIS A 238 19.40 13.20 3.20
C HIS A 238 19.49 14.50 4.02
N GLU A 239 20.69 15.12 4.02
CA GLU A 239 20.87 16.44 4.64
C GLU A 239 20.44 17.59 3.72
N ALA A 240 20.27 17.31 2.43
CA ALA A 240 19.90 18.30 1.44
C ALA A 240 18.47 18.84 1.75
N VAL A 241 18.39 20.14 1.99
CA VAL A 241 17.16 20.82 2.39
C VAL A 241 17.03 22.15 1.69
N LEU A 242 15.83 22.50 1.25
CA LEU A 242 15.53 23.77 0.62
C LEU A 242 15.62 24.93 1.62
N ASN A 243 15.93 26.12 1.13
CA ASN A 243 15.98 27.32 1.95
C ASN A 243 14.58 27.98 2.03
N PRO A 244 13.85 27.84 3.14
CA PRO A 244 12.47 28.29 3.25
C PRO A 244 12.31 29.81 3.27
N ILE A 245 13.41 30.56 3.45
CA ILE A 245 13.39 32.01 3.52
C ILE A 245 13.88 32.69 2.23
N ASP A 246 14.37 31.91 1.25
CA ASP A 246 14.86 32.47 -0.03
C ASP A 246 13.66 32.92 -0.90
N PRO A 247 13.57 34.21 -1.24
CA PRO A 247 12.47 34.71 -2.06
C PRO A 247 12.41 34.05 -3.45
N ALA A 248 13.55 33.73 -4.06
CA ALA A 248 13.59 33.08 -5.37
C ALA A 248 13.02 31.65 -5.31
N PHE A 249 13.27 30.92 -4.22
CA PHE A 249 12.64 29.63 -3.99
C PHE A 249 11.14 29.77 -3.67
N GLN A 250 10.75 30.78 -2.87
CA GLN A 250 9.34 31.04 -2.58
C GLN A 250 8.54 31.35 -3.85
N ASP A 251 9.09 32.12 -4.78
CA ASP A 251 8.48 32.40 -6.08
C ASP A 251 8.43 31.15 -6.97
N ALA A 252 9.46 30.32 -6.90
CA ALA A 252 9.51 29.06 -7.65
C ALA A 252 8.46 28.06 -7.18
N ILE A 253 8.31 27.84 -5.87
CA ILE A 253 7.31 26.93 -5.33
C ILE A 253 5.88 27.43 -5.56
N ASP A 254 5.63 28.74 -5.53
CA ASP A 254 4.33 29.32 -5.90
C ASP A 254 3.99 28.99 -7.35
N THR A 255 4.94 29.19 -8.26
CA THR A 255 4.78 28.85 -9.68
C THR A 255 4.52 27.35 -9.88
N LEU A 256 5.27 26.48 -9.20
CA LEU A 256 5.13 25.03 -9.30
C LEU A 256 3.77 24.55 -8.77
N ILE A 257 3.32 25.08 -7.63
CA ILE A 257 1.98 24.78 -7.11
C ILE A 257 0.91 25.19 -8.11
N GLY A 258 1.06 26.36 -8.77
CA GLY A 258 0.15 26.80 -9.83
C GLY A 258 0.15 25.84 -11.03
N GLU A 259 1.32 25.40 -11.50
CA GLU A 259 1.43 24.46 -12.61
C GLU A 259 0.83 23.08 -12.28
N VAL A 260 0.99 22.61 -11.04
CA VAL A 260 0.39 21.36 -10.55
C VAL A 260 -1.13 21.52 -10.43
N ALA A 261 -1.61 22.65 -9.92
CA ALA A 261 -3.04 22.95 -9.83
C ALA A 261 -3.75 22.97 -11.19
N ASP A 262 -3.06 23.40 -12.25
CA ASP A 262 -3.57 23.37 -13.63
C ASP A 262 -3.74 21.94 -14.21
N VAL A 263 -3.04 20.97 -13.66
CA VAL A 263 -3.07 19.57 -14.12
C VAL A 263 -4.01 18.73 -13.28
N PHE A 264 -4.00 18.92 -11.96
CA PHE A 264 -4.75 18.14 -10.99
C PHE A 264 -5.93 18.96 -10.46
N PRO A 265 -7.17 18.66 -10.86
CA PRO A 265 -8.35 19.43 -10.47
C PRO A 265 -8.77 19.22 -9.02
N ASP A 266 -8.30 18.16 -8.36
CA ASP A 266 -8.65 17.88 -6.98
C ASP A 266 -8.33 19.08 -6.07
N PRO A 267 -9.18 19.40 -5.08
CA PRO A 267 -8.95 20.52 -4.18
C PRO A 267 -7.77 20.33 -3.22
N PHE A 268 -7.14 19.17 -3.19
CA PHE A 268 -5.99 18.89 -2.34
C PHE A 268 -4.68 18.82 -3.12
N ILE A 269 -3.60 19.22 -2.45
CA ILE A 269 -2.21 18.98 -2.83
C ILE A 269 -1.45 18.53 -1.58
N HIS A 270 -0.64 17.49 -1.70
CA HIS A 270 0.25 17.08 -0.62
C HIS A 270 1.60 17.77 -0.76
N LEU A 271 2.12 18.33 0.33
CA LEU A 271 3.38 19.09 0.34
C LEU A 271 4.42 18.48 1.30
N GLY A 272 4.28 17.20 1.60
CA GLY A 272 5.23 16.42 2.38
C GLY A 272 5.52 16.99 3.76
N GLY A 273 6.79 17.27 4.01
CA GLY A 273 7.29 17.95 5.20
C GLY A 273 7.77 17.02 6.31
N ASP A 274 8.00 15.76 5.99
CA ASP A 274 8.58 14.73 6.84
C ASP A 274 10.12 14.76 6.83
N GLU A 275 10.70 14.13 7.82
CA GLU A 275 12.14 13.83 7.96
C GLU A 275 13.11 14.99 7.66
N VAL A 276 12.69 16.24 7.86
CA VAL A 276 13.50 17.42 7.54
C VAL A 276 14.75 17.48 8.41
N ASN A 277 15.94 17.37 7.78
CA ASN A 277 17.21 17.50 8.46
C ASN A 277 17.63 18.98 8.55
N PRO A 278 17.74 19.56 9.76
CA PRO A 278 18.05 20.98 9.91
C PRO A 278 19.56 21.30 9.81
N ALA A 279 20.43 20.36 9.48
CA ALA A 279 21.88 20.57 9.51
C ALA A 279 22.30 21.80 8.68
N TRP A 280 21.86 21.91 7.44
CA TRP A 280 22.18 23.03 6.57
C TRP A 280 21.55 24.35 7.00
N TRP A 281 20.38 24.30 7.67
CA TRP A 281 19.78 25.50 8.24
C TRP A 281 20.60 26.02 9.44
N ASN A 282 21.08 25.11 10.27
CA ASN A 282 21.91 25.45 11.45
C ASN A 282 23.27 26.02 11.08
N GLU A 283 23.81 25.69 9.90
CA GLU A 283 25.05 26.23 9.38
C GLU A 283 24.90 27.62 8.76
N SER A 284 23.67 28.02 8.39
CA SER A 284 23.39 29.25 7.65
C SER A 284 23.26 30.46 8.58
N SER A 285 24.19 31.40 8.49
CA SER A 285 24.10 32.68 9.21
C SER A 285 22.89 33.53 8.78
N GLU A 286 22.47 33.43 7.52
CA GLU A 286 21.27 34.08 6.97
C GLU A 286 20.00 33.56 7.65
N ILE A 287 19.88 32.24 7.74
CA ILE A 287 18.74 31.61 8.42
C ILE A 287 18.76 31.91 9.92
N ALA A 288 19.93 31.84 10.56
CA ALA A 288 20.06 32.20 11.97
C ALA A 288 19.65 33.64 12.26
N ALA A 289 20.04 34.60 11.42
CA ALA A 289 19.63 35.99 11.54
C ALA A 289 18.11 36.18 11.32
N TYR A 290 17.55 35.47 10.33
CA TYR A 290 16.11 35.47 10.07
C TYR A 290 15.33 34.90 11.26
N MET A 291 15.76 33.77 11.81
CA MET A 291 15.12 33.15 12.96
C MET A 291 15.15 34.07 14.19
N ALA A 292 16.30 34.71 14.45
CA ALA A 292 16.42 35.67 15.54
C ALA A 292 15.52 36.90 15.34
N HIS A 293 15.42 37.43 14.11
CA HIS A 293 14.56 38.56 13.79
C HIS A 293 13.06 38.26 13.99
N HIS A 294 12.66 37.02 13.76
CA HIS A 294 11.27 36.58 13.84
C HIS A 294 10.92 35.81 15.12
N ASP A 295 11.79 35.81 16.12
CA ASP A 295 11.65 35.07 17.39
C ASP A 295 11.36 33.58 17.20
N LEU A 296 11.95 32.95 16.16
CA LEU A 296 11.83 31.52 15.90
C LEU A 296 12.88 30.75 16.71
N GLY A 297 12.46 30.14 17.79
CA GLY A 297 13.36 29.46 18.74
C GLY A 297 13.96 28.14 18.28
N SER A 298 13.55 27.59 17.10
CA SER A 298 14.01 26.29 16.63
C SER A 298 13.81 26.11 15.11
N PRO A 299 14.56 25.20 14.45
CA PRO A 299 14.28 24.80 13.06
C PRO A 299 12.85 24.30 12.84
N VAL A 300 12.24 23.66 13.82
CA VAL A 300 10.83 23.23 13.76
C VAL A 300 9.88 24.42 13.65
N ALA A 301 10.16 25.52 14.37
CA ALA A 301 9.38 26.76 14.24
C ALA A 301 9.58 27.43 12.86
N LEU A 302 10.80 27.35 12.30
CA LEU A 302 11.07 27.81 10.93
C LEU A 302 10.27 26.99 9.91
N GLN A 303 10.25 25.68 10.04
CA GLN A 303 9.47 24.79 9.17
C GLN A 303 7.95 25.08 9.30
N ALA A 304 7.45 25.31 10.51
CA ALA A 304 6.06 25.67 10.74
C ALA A 304 5.68 27.01 10.04
N ARG A 305 6.57 28.00 10.09
CA ARG A 305 6.39 29.27 9.36
C ARG A 305 6.37 29.05 7.86
N PHE A 306 7.28 28.22 7.32
CA PHE A 306 7.29 27.86 5.91
C PHE A 306 6.01 27.11 5.50
N ARG A 307 5.53 26.20 6.31
CA ARG A 307 4.26 25.50 6.07
C ARG A 307 3.07 26.44 6.03
N ALA A 308 3.05 27.47 6.89
CA ALA A 308 2.02 28.50 6.82
C ALA A 308 2.08 29.30 5.50
N PHE A 309 3.28 29.60 5.00
CA PHE A 309 3.49 30.21 3.68
C PHE A 309 2.97 29.28 2.57
N LEU A 310 3.31 27.99 2.59
CA LEU A 310 2.84 26.99 1.64
C LEU A 310 1.30 26.87 1.64
N ALA A 311 0.65 26.89 2.81
CA ALA A 311 -0.80 26.85 2.93
C ALA A 311 -1.47 28.08 2.30
N ALA A 312 -0.92 29.27 2.54
CA ALA A 312 -1.41 30.51 1.94
C ALA A 312 -1.21 30.49 0.40
N THR A 313 -0.07 29.98 -0.05
CA THR A 313 0.23 29.82 -1.48
C THR A 313 -0.75 28.85 -2.14
N ALA A 314 -0.92 27.67 -1.60
CA ALA A 314 -1.87 26.68 -2.12
C ALA A 314 -3.30 27.22 -2.18
N THR A 315 -3.72 27.99 -1.15
CA THR A 315 -5.04 28.65 -1.12
C THR A 315 -5.23 29.64 -2.28
N ARG A 316 -4.19 30.41 -2.67
CA ARG A 316 -4.25 31.30 -3.85
C ARG A 316 -4.51 30.55 -5.15
N HIS A 317 -4.07 29.30 -5.24
CA HIS A 317 -4.30 28.38 -6.36
C HIS A 317 -5.53 27.48 -6.18
N GLY A 318 -6.42 27.80 -5.21
CA GLY A 318 -7.65 27.03 -4.94
C GLY A 318 -7.43 25.67 -4.32
N LYS A 319 -6.27 25.44 -3.67
CA LYS A 319 -5.90 24.17 -3.05
C LYS A 319 -5.88 24.25 -1.52
N ARG A 320 -6.16 23.11 -0.88
CA ARG A 320 -5.88 22.82 0.54
C ARG A 320 -4.68 21.92 0.61
N ILE A 321 -3.81 22.15 1.59
CA ILE A 321 -2.63 21.31 1.76
C ILE A 321 -2.92 20.08 2.62
N ILE A 322 -2.28 18.98 2.25
CA ILE A 322 -2.06 17.80 3.09
C ILE A 322 -0.55 17.76 3.42
N GLY A 323 -0.16 17.18 4.53
CA GLY A 323 1.23 16.89 4.84
C GLY A 323 1.35 15.87 5.96
N TRP A 324 2.55 15.34 6.11
CA TRP A 324 2.85 14.33 7.10
C TRP A 324 2.73 14.86 8.54
N ASP A 325 2.55 13.96 9.50
CA ASP A 325 2.20 14.31 10.89
C ASP A 325 3.32 15.01 11.68
N GLU A 326 4.54 15.15 11.15
CA GLU A 326 5.58 16.04 11.67
C GLU A 326 5.12 17.50 11.76
N ALA A 327 4.12 17.85 10.98
CA ALA A 327 3.47 19.15 11.07
C ALA A 327 2.97 19.48 12.48
N LEU A 328 2.58 18.47 13.24
CA LEU A 328 2.07 18.64 14.60
C LEU A 328 3.15 19.07 15.60
N ASP A 329 4.42 18.82 15.32
CA ASP A 329 5.53 19.13 16.23
C ASP A 329 5.84 20.63 16.29
N GLY A 330 5.55 21.38 15.23
CA GLY A 330 5.77 22.84 15.15
C GLY A 330 4.50 23.66 14.98
N GLY A 331 3.35 23.01 14.91
CA GLY A 331 2.07 23.61 14.59
C GLY A 331 1.75 23.54 13.10
N ALA A 332 0.56 23.00 12.81
CA ALA A 332 -0.01 22.91 11.47
C ALA A 332 -1.01 24.05 11.22
N PRO A 333 -1.10 24.59 9.97
CA PRO A 333 -2.17 25.52 9.60
C PRO A 333 -3.55 24.89 9.81
N ALA A 334 -4.51 25.63 10.36
CA ALA A 334 -5.84 25.11 10.72
C ALA A 334 -6.61 24.45 9.56
N THR A 335 -6.31 24.84 8.30
CA THR A 335 -6.92 24.27 7.10
C THR A 335 -6.22 23.01 6.57
N MET A 336 -5.08 22.62 7.16
CA MET A 336 -4.29 21.47 6.73
C MET A 336 -4.96 20.17 7.12
N VAL A 337 -4.96 19.19 6.23
CA VAL A 337 -5.23 17.79 6.53
C VAL A 337 -3.90 17.13 6.93
N VAL A 338 -3.91 16.36 8.00
CA VAL A 338 -2.72 15.65 8.48
C VAL A 338 -2.77 14.19 8.03
N GLN A 339 -1.69 13.72 7.40
CA GLN A 339 -1.52 12.29 7.11
C GLN A 339 -0.66 11.66 8.21
N SER A 340 -1.25 10.75 8.99
CA SER A 340 -0.57 10.14 10.13
C SER A 340 0.15 8.85 9.73
N TRP A 341 1.45 8.76 10.04
CA TRP A 341 2.27 7.59 9.75
C TRP A 341 3.12 7.12 10.96
N ARG A 342 3.45 8.02 11.89
CA ARG A 342 4.32 7.75 13.03
C ARG A 342 3.61 7.00 14.17
N GLY A 343 2.98 5.87 13.87
CA GLY A 343 2.34 4.98 14.84
C GLY A 343 0.93 5.41 15.29
N ALA A 344 0.40 4.68 16.25
CA ALA A 344 -1.00 4.78 16.68
C ALA A 344 -1.39 6.16 17.24
N THR A 345 -0.48 6.85 17.94
CA THR A 345 -0.79 8.11 18.65
C THR A 345 -0.80 9.35 17.76
N ALA A 346 -0.19 9.29 16.56
CA ALA A 346 -0.12 10.44 15.66
C ALA A 346 -1.50 10.91 15.21
N ARG A 347 -2.40 9.97 14.88
CA ARG A 347 -3.80 10.26 14.55
C ARG A 347 -4.51 11.01 15.68
N GLY A 348 -4.43 10.49 16.91
CA GLY A 348 -5.05 11.09 18.08
C GLY A 348 -4.60 12.54 18.31
N ARG A 349 -3.31 12.82 18.12
CA ARG A 349 -2.73 14.17 18.18
C ARG A 349 -3.32 15.10 17.10
N ALA A 350 -3.44 14.62 15.85
CA ALA A 350 -4.03 15.40 14.75
C ALA A 350 -5.48 15.79 15.04
N LEU A 351 -6.30 14.82 15.46
CA LEU A 351 -7.71 15.05 15.80
C LEU A 351 -7.88 16.01 16.97
N ALA A 352 -7.04 15.85 18.01
CA ALA A 352 -7.05 16.72 19.18
C ALA A 352 -6.65 18.18 18.83
N ALA A 353 -5.74 18.36 17.88
CA ALA A 353 -5.38 19.67 17.37
C ALA A 353 -6.43 20.28 16.42
N GLY A 354 -7.51 19.55 16.11
CA GLY A 354 -8.61 20.02 15.25
C GLY A 354 -8.41 19.77 13.77
N HIS A 355 -7.40 18.97 13.38
CA HIS A 355 -7.13 18.64 11.98
C HIS A 355 -7.88 17.37 11.57
N ASP A 356 -8.46 17.39 10.37
CA ASP A 356 -8.88 16.17 9.70
C ASP A 356 -7.65 15.31 9.38
N CYS A 357 -7.81 13.97 9.46
CA CYS A 357 -6.70 13.02 9.39
C CYS A 357 -6.95 11.92 8.35
N VAL A 358 -5.94 11.68 7.51
CA VAL A 358 -5.79 10.47 6.70
C VAL A 358 -4.83 9.53 7.42
N VAL A 359 -5.18 8.26 7.58
CA VAL A 359 -4.43 7.30 8.39
C VAL A 359 -3.62 6.38 7.51
N SER A 360 -2.28 6.46 7.61
CA SER A 360 -1.33 5.56 6.95
C SER A 360 -0.56 4.68 7.95
N SER A 361 -0.65 4.96 9.24
CA SER A 361 -0.11 4.08 10.29
C SER A 361 -0.71 2.68 10.19
N GLY A 362 0.15 1.66 10.08
CA GLY A 362 -0.28 0.27 9.88
C GLY A 362 -0.49 -0.13 8.41
N TYR A 363 -0.39 0.80 7.44
CA TYR A 363 -0.67 0.55 6.02
C TYR A 363 0.53 0.77 5.09
N TYR A 364 1.76 0.75 5.62
CA TYR A 364 2.99 0.79 4.83
C TYR A 364 3.29 -0.59 4.23
N LEU A 365 2.99 -0.75 2.93
CA LEU A 365 3.10 -2.03 2.23
C LEU A 365 4.55 -2.44 1.92
N ASP A 366 5.47 -1.48 1.88
CA ASP A 366 6.92 -1.68 1.73
C ASP A 366 7.58 -2.36 2.94
N LEU A 367 6.91 -2.41 4.09
CA LEU A 367 7.34 -3.14 5.28
C LEU A 367 7.16 -4.67 5.15
N PHE A 368 6.54 -5.14 4.08
CA PHE A 368 6.27 -6.56 3.79
C PHE A 368 5.47 -7.28 4.88
N TYR A 369 4.62 -6.56 5.60
CA TYR A 369 3.71 -7.18 6.56
C TYR A 369 2.65 -8.01 5.84
N PRO A 370 2.19 -9.13 6.44
CA PRO A 370 1.08 -9.92 5.93
C PRO A 370 -0.24 -9.12 5.89
N ALA A 371 -1.17 -9.58 5.06
CA ALA A 371 -2.45 -8.90 4.85
C ALA A 371 -3.31 -8.82 6.12
N ASP A 372 -3.26 -9.84 6.99
CA ASP A 372 -3.98 -9.87 8.27
C ASP A 372 -3.49 -8.78 9.24
N VAL A 373 -2.19 -8.50 9.23
CA VAL A 373 -1.62 -7.40 10.03
C VAL A 373 -2.17 -6.06 9.57
N HIS A 374 -2.12 -5.77 8.26
CA HIS A 374 -2.68 -4.53 7.73
C HIS A 374 -4.18 -4.43 7.98
N HIS A 375 -4.93 -5.52 7.78
CA HIS A 375 -6.38 -5.53 7.97
C HIS A 375 -6.79 -5.33 9.44
N ALA A 376 -5.97 -5.74 10.40
CA ALA A 376 -6.24 -5.55 11.82
C ALA A 376 -6.28 -4.07 12.24
N TYR A 377 -5.48 -3.21 11.58
CA TYR A 377 -5.53 -1.78 11.83
C TYR A 377 -6.83 -1.18 11.27
N GLY A 378 -7.59 -0.46 12.11
CA GLY A 378 -8.76 0.30 11.66
C GLY A 378 -8.44 1.79 11.59
N PRO A 379 -8.81 2.52 10.53
CA PRO A 379 -8.52 3.96 10.46
C PRO A 379 -9.10 4.76 11.63
N ASP A 380 -10.24 4.33 12.18
CA ASP A 380 -10.92 4.94 13.35
C ASP A 380 -10.91 4.05 14.61
N ALA A 381 -10.18 2.93 14.61
CA ALA A 381 -10.10 2.05 15.77
C ALA A 381 -9.61 2.80 17.02
N PRO A 382 -10.07 2.47 18.25
CA PRO A 382 -9.57 3.07 19.46
C PRO A 382 -8.04 3.05 19.56
N GLU A 383 -7.44 4.12 20.07
CA GLU A 383 -5.97 4.23 20.15
C GLU A 383 -5.37 3.11 20.98
N GLU A 384 -6.06 2.72 22.07
CA GLU A 384 -5.64 1.62 22.94
C GLU A 384 -5.57 0.29 22.19
N GLU A 385 -6.50 0.02 21.28
CA GLU A 385 -6.49 -1.18 20.45
C GLU A 385 -5.31 -1.17 19.47
N LEU A 386 -5.02 -0.02 18.84
CA LEU A 386 -3.88 0.12 17.94
C LEU A 386 -2.54 -0.05 18.66
N LEU A 387 -2.42 0.46 19.90
CA LEU A 387 -1.23 0.24 20.73
C LEU A 387 -1.04 -1.24 21.08
N VAL A 388 -2.13 -1.96 21.38
CA VAL A 388 -2.08 -3.42 21.60
C VAL A 388 -1.63 -4.16 20.35
N LEU A 389 -2.11 -3.76 19.16
CA LEU A 389 -1.66 -4.34 17.89
C LEU A 389 -0.17 -4.10 17.63
N GLU A 390 0.32 -2.87 17.85
CA GLU A 390 1.75 -2.56 17.72
C GLU A 390 2.61 -3.40 18.68
N ASP A 391 2.18 -3.58 19.93
CA ASP A 391 2.90 -4.38 20.91
C ASP A 391 2.83 -5.88 20.58
N ALA A 392 1.72 -6.36 20.01
CA ALA A 392 1.57 -7.74 19.58
C ALA A 392 2.58 -8.12 18.48
N LEU A 393 2.92 -7.19 17.57
CA LEU A 393 3.94 -7.45 16.54
C LEU A 393 5.33 -7.75 17.13
N LEU A 394 5.65 -7.23 18.32
CA LEU A 394 6.96 -7.45 18.95
C LEU A 394 7.16 -8.89 19.43
N VAL A 395 6.07 -9.63 19.63
CA VAL A 395 6.07 -11.01 20.11
C VAL A 395 5.49 -11.99 19.08
N ASP A 396 5.07 -11.51 17.92
CA ASP A 396 4.58 -12.36 16.82
C ASP A 396 5.76 -13.11 16.19
N PRO A 397 5.72 -14.46 16.14
CA PRO A 397 6.80 -15.28 15.59
C PRO A 397 7.20 -14.93 14.16
N ARG A 398 6.28 -14.35 13.37
CA ARG A 398 6.53 -13.90 11.98
C ARG A 398 7.53 -12.75 11.90
N PHE A 399 7.75 -12.02 13.00
CA PHE A 399 8.59 -10.82 13.07
C PHE A 399 9.79 -10.96 14.02
N ASN A 400 10.02 -12.12 14.63
CA ASN A 400 11.11 -12.34 15.59
C ASN A 400 12.46 -11.81 15.08
N HIS A 401 12.75 -12.02 13.80
CA HIS A 401 13.99 -11.61 13.15
C HIS A 401 14.18 -10.08 13.02
N VAL A 402 13.13 -9.28 13.22
CA VAL A 402 13.16 -7.82 13.18
C VAL A 402 12.52 -7.16 14.41
N ALA A 403 12.16 -7.93 15.45
CA ALA A 403 11.42 -7.46 16.62
C ALA A 403 12.04 -6.21 17.29
N ALA A 404 13.38 -6.12 17.36
CA ALA A 404 14.04 -4.94 17.92
C ALA A 404 13.87 -3.70 17.02
N GLY A 405 13.79 -3.89 15.68
CA GLY A 405 13.49 -2.82 14.73
C GLY A 405 12.08 -2.29 14.89
N LEU A 406 11.09 -3.15 15.15
CA LEU A 406 9.69 -2.78 15.31
C LEU A 406 9.42 -1.85 16.51
N LYS A 407 10.35 -1.75 17.45
CA LYS A 407 10.26 -0.78 18.56
C LYS A 407 10.34 0.69 18.13
N TRP A 408 10.60 0.94 16.85
CA TRP A 408 10.71 2.31 16.33
C TRP A 408 9.46 3.16 16.59
N THR A 409 8.26 2.58 16.46
CA THR A 409 6.99 3.28 16.72
C THR A 409 6.83 3.67 18.19
N GLN A 410 7.41 2.90 19.12
CA GLN A 410 7.33 3.20 20.56
C GLN A 410 8.00 4.52 20.92
N GLY A 411 9.06 4.90 20.21
CA GLY A 411 9.76 6.18 20.40
C GLY A 411 8.92 7.41 20.03
N TRP A 412 7.85 7.22 19.26
CA TRP A 412 6.95 8.30 18.82
C TRP A 412 5.66 8.37 19.63
N ARG A 413 5.41 7.41 20.53
CA ARG A 413 4.20 7.39 21.35
C ARG A 413 4.13 8.59 22.25
N GLN A 414 3.11 9.40 22.08
CA GLN A 414 2.79 10.55 22.92
C GLN A 414 1.34 10.45 23.34
N PRO A 415 1.02 10.78 24.61
CA PRO A 415 -0.38 10.81 25.05
C PRO A 415 -1.19 11.75 24.15
N ALA A 416 -2.31 11.27 23.63
CA ALA A 416 -3.23 12.14 22.94
C ALA A 416 -3.84 13.13 23.95
N PRO A 417 -3.85 14.44 23.66
CA PRO A 417 -4.67 15.36 24.42
C PRO A 417 -6.16 15.01 24.24
N SER A 418 -7.02 15.63 25.04
CA SER A 418 -8.47 15.41 24.93
C SER A 418 -8.97 15.54 23.49
N PRO A 419 -9.98 14.74 23.06
CA PRO A 419 -10.49 14.78 21.70
C PRO A 419 -10.84 16.20 21.24
N GLY A 420 -10.38 16.58 20.05
CA GLY A 420 -10.69 17.84 19.37
C GLY A 420 -11.79 17.69 18.32
N ALA A 421 -11.90 18.69 17.42
CA ALA A 421 -12.93 18.75 16.39
C ALA A 421 -12.53 18.04 15.08
N GLY A 422 -11.30 17.53 14.95
CA GLY A 422 -10.81 16.82 13.77
C GLY A 422 -11.54 15.50 13.53
N LYS A 423 -11.57 15.06 12.26
CA LYS A 423 -12.25 13.83 11.84
C LYS A 423 -11.28 12.90 11.12
N VAL A 424 -11.45 11.60 11.29
CA VAL A 424 -10.82 10.61 10.43
C VAL A 424 -11.52 10.62 9.07
N LEU A 425 -10.78 10.95 8.02
CA LEU A 425 -11.28 10.89 6.64
C LEU A 425 -11.27 9.46 6.09
N GLY A 426 -10.34 8.65 6.56
CA GLY A 426 -10.18 7.26 6.17
C GLY A 426 -8.72 6.82 6.20
N GLY A 427 -8.41 5.76 5.46
CA GLY A 427 -7.07 5.19 5.37
C GLY A 427 -6.42 5.37 4.00
N GLU A 428 -5.09 5.39 4.00
CA GLU A 428 -4.29 5.36 2.79
C GLU A 428 -3.12 4.40 2.95
N ALA A 429 -3.06 3.40 2.06
CA ALA A 429 -1.91 2.52 2.00
C ALA A 429 -0.78 3.16 1.22
N CYS A 430 0.43 3.12 1.76
CA CYS A 430 1.63 3.65 1.12
C CYS A 430 2.51 2.51 0.61
N LEU A 431 2.92 2.60 -0.65
CA LEU A 431 3.91 1.71 -1.24
C LEU A 431 5.12 2.53 -1.67
N TRP A 432 6.10 2.66 -0.77
CA TRP A 432 7.39 3.24 -1.07
C TRP A 432 8.17 2.33 -2.01
N SER A 433 8.87 2.88 -2.99
CA SER A 433 9.35 2.12 -4.15
C SER A 433 10.85 1.82 -4.15
N GLU A 434 11.54 1.92 -3.03
CA GLU A 434 12.97 1.59 -2.95
C GLU A 434 13.24 0.15 -3.41
N LEU A 435 12.35 -0.79 -3.09
CA LEU A 435 12.41 -2.20 -3.46
C LEU A 435 11.25 -2.62 -4.38
N VAL A 436 10.68 -1.68 -5.12
CA VAL A 436 9.55 -1.92 -6.03
C VAL A 436 9.78 -1.20 -7.35
N ASN A 437 9.68 -1.91 -8.45
CA ASN A 437 9.54 -1.38 -9.80
C ASN A 437 8.18 -1.78 -10.38
N GLU A 438 7.84 -1.36 -11.59
CA GLU A 438 6.52 -1.65 -12.18
C GLU A 438 6.24 -3.14 -12.36
N GLU A 439 7.25 -3.96 -12.64
CA GLU A 439 7.09 -5.40 -12.79
C GLU A 439 6.76 -6.10 -11.47
N LEU A 440 7.19 -5.53 -10.34
CA LEU A 440 6.96 -6.05 -9.00
C LEU A 440 5.63 -5.55 -8.38
N LEU A 441 4.95 -4.57 -8.99
CA LEU A 441 3.66 -4.08 -8.47
C LEU A 441 2.65 -5.21 -8.18
N PRO A 442 2.46 -6.21 -9.06
CA PRO A 442 1.54 -7.32 -8.78
C PRO A 442 1.84 -8.01 -7.45
N VAL A 443 3.10 -8.31 -7.19
CA VAL A 443 3.51 -9.09 -6.01
C VAL A 443 3.68 -8.22 -4.75
N ARG A 444 4.02 -6.93 -4.90
CA ARG A 444 4.25 -6.03 -3.76
C ARG A 444 3.00 -5.30 -3.31
N LEU A 445 2.15 -4.90 -4.24
CA LEU A 445 0.94 -4.14 -3.97
C LEU A 445 -0.28 -5.06 -3.83
N TRP A 446 -0.62 -5.75 -4.92
CA TRP A 446 -1.90 -6.41 -5.05
C TRP A 446 -2.03 -7.71 -4.26
N SER A 447 -0.92 -8.25 -3.74
CA SER A 447 -0.96 -9.40 -2.81
C SER A 447 -1.67 -9.09 -1.48
N ARG A 448 -1.87 -7.82 -1.11
CA ARG A 448 -2.46 -7.41 0.18
C ARG A 448 -3.51 -6.32 0.04
N MET A 449 -3.39 -5.45 -0.97
CA MET A 449 -4.23 -4.26 -1.14
C MET A 449 -5.74 -4.56 -1.21
N PRO A 450 -6.23 -5.68 -1.79
CA PRO A 450 -7.68 -5.97 -1.77
C PRO A 450 -8.26 -6.05 -0.36
N LEU A 451 -7.53 -6.63 0.61
CA LEU A 451 -7.99 -6.73 1.99
C LEU A 451 -7.82 -5.42 2.77
N VAL A 452 -6.80 -4.62 2.45
CA VAL A 452 -6.69 -3.24 2.95
C VAL A 452 -7.86 -2.39 2.45
N ALA A 453 -8.22 -2.54 1.17
CA ALA A 453 -9.38 -1.86 0.59
C ALA A 453 -10.70 -2.26 1.27
N ASP A 454 -10.86 -3.54 1.64
CA ASP A 454 -11.99 -3.98 2.45
C ASP A 454 -12.03 -3.26 3.80
N ARG A 455 -10.89 -3.12 4.49
CA ARG A 455 -10.85 -2.42 5.77
C ARG A 455 -11.25 -0.94 5.64
N PHE A 456 -10.89 -0.30 4.54
CA PHE A 456 -11.29 1.09 4.27
C PHE A 456 -12.75 1.22 3.83
N TRP A 457 -13.32 0.18 3.22
CA TRP A 457 -14.70 0.18 2.75
C TRP A 457 -15.68 -0.25 3.84
N SER A 458 -15.51 -1.48 4.35
CA SER A 458 -16.47 -2.12 5.24
C SER A 458 -16.26 -1.77 6.72
N ASN A 459 -15.03 -1.49 7.11
CA ASN A 459 -14.58 -1.32 8.50
C ASN A 459 -14.98 -2.49 9.43
N GLN A 460 -15.19 -3.68 8.86
CA GLN A 460 -15.57 -4.88 9.59
C GLN A 460 -14.33 -5.67 10.04
N PRO A 461 -14.39 -6.42 11.15
CA PRO A 461 -13.32 -7.37 11.50
C PRO A 461 -13.16 -8.42 10.41
N ALA A 462 -11.98 -9.04 10.35
CA ALA A 462 -11.70 -10.12 9.40
C ALA A 462 -12.63 -11.33 9.63
N PRO A 463 -13.01 -12.07 8.57
CA PRO A 463 -13.74 -13.32 8.73
C PRO A 463 -12.84 -14.41 9.33
N ASP A 464 -13.44 -15.45 9.91
CA ASP A 464 -12.72 -16.58 10.52
C ASP A 464 -11.83 -17.30 9.49
N ASP A 465 -12.32 -17.53 8.27
CA ASP A 465 -11.53 -18.05 7.15
C ASP A 465 -10.79 -16.93 6.41
N PHE A 466 -9.81 -16.34 7.06
CA PHE A 466 -8.97 -15.30 6.45
C PHE A 466 -8.19 -15.81 5.23
N GLY A 467 -7.70 -17.04 5.27
CA GLY A 467 -6.92 -17.64 4.17
C GLY A 467 -7.72 -17.78 2.89
N GLY A 468 -8.89 -18.40 2.97
CA GLY A 468 -9.80 -18.54 1.84
C GLY A 468 -10.29 -17.19 1.30
N TRP A 469 -10.52 -16.23 2.19
CA TRP A 469 -10.91 -14.88 1.78
C TRP A 469 -9.78 -14.12 1.07
N LEU A 470 -8.54 -14.22 1.55
CA LEU A 470 -7.37 -13.66 0.86
C LEU A 470 -7.23 -14.25 -0.55
N GLU A 471 -7.30 -15.59 -0.68
CA GLU A 471 -7.22 -16.25 -1.99
C GLU A 471 -8.36 -15.82 -2.93
N ALA A 472 -9.59 -15.74 -2.42
CA ALA A 472 -10.74 -15.27 -3.20
C ALA A 472 -10.54 -13.82 -3.67
N SER A 473 -10.01 -12.94 -2.81
CA SER A 473 -9.76 -11.54 -3.15
C SER A 473 -8.73 -11.39 -4.28
N LEU A 474 -7.68 -12.21 -4.29
CA LEU A 474 -6.69 -12.25 -5.38
C LEU A 474 -7.30 -12.82 -6.66
N ASN A 475 -8.17 -13.83 -6.54
CA ASN A 475 -8.87 -14.42 -7.67
C ASN A 475 -9.85 -13.43 -8.33
N HIS A 476 -10.45 -12.49 -7.61
CA HIS A 476 -11.29 -11.44 -8.21
C HIS A 476 -10.51 -10.57 -9.20
N LEU A 477 -9.28 -10.17 -8.85
CA LEU A 477 -8.41 -9.40 -9.75
C LEU A 477 -7.96 -10.22 -10.95
N ALA A 478 -7.59 -11.49 -10.73
CA ALA A 478 -7.15 -12.41 -11.77
C ALA A 478 -8.30 -12.74 -12.74
N ALA A 479 -9.49 -13.02 -12.21
CA ALA A 479 -10.68 -13.30 -13.00
C ALA A 479 -11.14 -12.10 -13.82
N ALA A 480 -10.95 -10.89 -13.32
CA ALA A 480 -11.21 -9.67 -14.12
C ALA A 480 -10.14 -9.40 -15.20
N GLY A 481 -9.08 -10.22 -15.27
CA GLY A 481 -7.99 -10.04 -16.23
C GLY A 481 -7.11 -8.82 -15.95
N ILE A 482 -7.13 -8.30 -14.72
CA ILE A 482 -6.38 -7.09 -14.35
C ILE A 482 -5.01 -7.47 -13.78
N VAL A 483 -4.98 -8.27 -12.71
CA VAL A 483 -3.74 -8.70 -12.04
C VAL A 483 -3.88 -10.12 -11.52
N ASP A 484 -3.02 -11.03 -11.97
CA ASP A 484 -2.90 -12.40 -11.42
C ASP A 484 -1.62 -12.48 -10.58
N VAL A 485 -1.76 -12.26 -9.28
CA VAL A 485 -0.63 -12.20 -8.33
C VAL A 485 0.16 -13.51 -8.26
N PRO A 486 -0.46 -14.69 -8.09
CA PRO A 486 0.26 -15.96 -8.08
C PRO A 486 0.98 -16.25 -9.39
N HIS A 487 0.37 -15.92 -10.53
CA HIS A 487 1.00 -16.09 -11.84
C HIS A 487 2.20 -15.15 -12.03
N ALA A 488 2.05 -13.88 -11.66
CA ALA A 488 3.12 -12.88 -11.72
C ALA A 488 4.34 -13.30 -10.89
N SER A 489 4.13 -13.72 -9.63
CA SER A 489 5.22 -14.22 -8.77
C SER A 489 5.94 -15.42 -9.41
N ARG A 490 5.21 -16.45 -9.86
CA ARG A 490 5.81 -17.62 -10.53
C ARG A 490 6.57 -17.26 -11.79
N THR A 491 6.03 -16.35 -12.60
CA THR A 491 6.67 -15.90 -13.84
C THR A 491 7.97 -15.17 -13.56
N LEU A 492 7.98 -14.27 -12.57
CA LEU A 492 9.18 -13.55 -12.14
C LEU A 492 10.21 -14.50 -11.53
N LEU A 493 9.82 -15.45 -10.67
CA LEU A 493 10.73 -16.45 -10.10
C LEU A 493 11.44 -17.25 -11.19
N ARG A 494 10.70 -17.71 -12.23
CA ARG A 494 11.31 -18.41 -13.38
C ARG A 494 12.29 -17.53 -14.14
N ARG A 495 11.92 -16.29 -14.40
CA ARG A 495 12.80 -15.32 -15.07
C ARG A 495 14.07 -15.05 -14.26
N PHE A 496 13.97 -15.05 -12.94
CA PHE A 496 15.10 -14.85 -12.02
C PHE A 496 15.85 -16.17 -11.71
N GLY A 497 15.64 -17.21 -12.52
CA GLY A 497 16.45 -18.44 -12.53
C GLY A 497 15.92 -19.59 -11.67
N VAL A 498 14.74 -19.47 -11.06
CA VAL A 498 14.11 -20.58 -10.31
C VAL A 498 13.48 -21.57 -11.29
N LYS A 499 13.90 -22.84 -11.23
CA LYS A 499 13.36 -23.89 -12.10
C LYS A 499 11.93 -24.27 -11.68
N GLU A 500 11.11 -24.73 -12.63
CA GLU A 500 9.71 -25.14 -12.38
C GLU A 500 9.57 -26.12 -11.20
N ARG A 501 10.46 -27.11 -11.13
CA ARG A 501 10.45 -28.12 -10.06
C ARG A 501 10.80 -27.58 -8.69
N GLN A 502 11.49 -26.44 -8.63
CA GLN A 502 11.91 -25.77 -7.39
C GLN A 502 10.80 -24.89 -6.79
N LEU A 503 9.86 -24.43 -7.62
CA LEU A 503 8.81 -23.49 -7.22
C LEU A 503 8.04 -23.91 -5.97
N PRO A 504 7.63 -25.19 -5.78
CA PRO A 504 6.89 -25.61 -4.58
C PRO A 504 7.63 -25.36 -3.28
N VAL A 505 8.97 -25.48 -3.30
CA VAL A 505 9.82 -25.26 -2.11
C VAL A 505 10.15 -23.78 -1.96
N VAL A 506 10.51 -23.09 -3.05
CA VAL A 506 10.82 -21.65 -3.03
C VAL A 506 9.62 -20.82 -2.59
N ALA A 507 8.39 -21.24 -2.93
CA ALA A 507 7.16 -20.60 -2.50
C ALA A 507 6.91 -20.65 -0.97
N LEU A 508 7.64 -21.48 -0.22
CA LEU A 508 7.62 -21.52 1.25
C LEU A 508 8.56 -20.48 1.90
N LEU A 509 9.25 -19.68 1.09
CA LEU A 509 10.09 -18.59 1.55
C LEU A 509 9.34 -17.26 1.43
N GLU A 510 9.74 -16.30 2.26
CA GLU A 510 9.32 -14.91 2.21
C GLU A 510 10.54 -13.99 2.30
N PRO A 511 10.43 -12.72 1.84
CA PRO A 511 11.46 -11.73 2.12
C PRO A 511 11.46 -11.35 3.60
N ILE A 512 12.61 -10.96 4.12
CA ILE A 512 12.74 -10.32 5.45
C ILE A 512 11.75 -9.15 5.54
N LYS A 513 11.07 -9.07 6.69
CA LYS A 513 10.07 -8.03 6.98
C LYS A 513 10.71 -6.69 7.33
N TRP A 514 9.87 -5.68 7.50
CA TRP A 514 10.25 -4.34 7.88
C TRP A 514 11.31 -3.79 6.91
N TYR A 515 12.18 -2.91 7.33
CA TYR A 515 13.29 -2.40 6.51
C TYR A 515 14.53 -3.32 6.47
N GLY A 516 14.40 -4.61 6.86
CA GLY A 516 15.53 -5.51 6.97
C GLY A 516 16.36 -5.66 5.68
N ARG A 517 15.69 -5.71 4.51
CA ARG A 517 16.37 -5.72 3.22
C ARG A 517 17.02 -4.38 2.88
N LEU A 518 16.29 -3.29 3.04
CA LEU A 518 16.74 -1.94 2.68
C LEU A 518 17.92 -1.49 3.53
N LEU A 519 17.90 -1.79 4.82
CA LEU A 519 19.00 -1.48 5.74
C LEU A 519 20.22 -2.37 5.51
N GLY A 520 19.98 -3.64 5.16
CA GLY A 520 21.02 -4.68 5.09
C GLY A 520 21.40 -5.22 6.47
N GLN A 521 22.01 -6.40 6.46
CA GLN A 521 22.29 -7.16 7.69
C GLN A 521 23.12 -6.37 8.71
N ALA A 522 24.20 -5.72 8.29
CA ALA A 522 25.09 -4.99 9.20
C ALA A 522 24.39 -3.78 9.87
N ALA A 523 23.55 -3.07 9.14
CA ALA A 523 22.78 -1.95 9.70
C ALA A 523 21.63 -2.43 10.59
N LEU A 524 20.99 -3.54 10.23
CA LEU A 524 19.97 -4.18 11.06
C LEU A 524 20.56 -4.65 12.39
N GLU A 525 21.68 -5.36 12.37
CA GLU A 525 22.39 -5.83 13.56
C GLU A 525 22.84 -4.67 14.46
N ALA A 526 23.40 -3.62 13.87
CA ALA A 526 23.79 -2.41 14.61
C ALA A 526 22.58 -1.76 15.30
N ARG A 527 21.45 -1.60 14.58
CA ARG A 527 20.21 -1.07 15.13
C ARG A 527 19.65 -1.96 16.25
N MET A 528 19.65 -3.26 16.05
CA MET A 528 19.20 -4.22 17.07
C MET A 528 20.11 -4.20 18.31
N GLY A 529 21.41 -3.96 18.13
CA GLY A 529 22.38 -3.80 19.21
C GLY A 529 22.42 -2.42 19.86
N GLY A 530 21.58 -1.47 19.41
CA GLY A 530 21.61 -0.07 19.89
C GLY A 530 22.88 0.70 19.49
N GLN A 531 23.54 0.28 18.42
CA GLN A 531 24.75 0.89 17.89
C GLN A 531 24.43 1.85 16.74
N GLU A 532 25.38 2.73 16.39
CA GLU A 532 25.26 3.58 15.20
C GLU A 532 25.24 2.74 13.93
N MET A 533 24.23 2.99 13.07
CA MET A 533 24.09 2.26 11.82
C MET A 533 25.12 2.70 10.79
N PRO A 534 25.75 1.76 10.06
CA PRO A 534 26.61 2.12 8.93
C PRO A 534 25.84 2.92 7.88
N GLN A 535 26.52 3.84 7.22
CA GLN A 535 25.94 4.70 6.18
C GLN A 535 25.65 3.95 4.88
N SER A 536 26.39 2.87 4.60
CA SER A 536 26.20 2.07 3.37
C SER A 536 24.85 1.33 3.40
N ARG A 537 24.21 1.27 2.25
CA ARG A 537 22.97 0.52 2.02
C ARG A 537 23.17 -0.47 0.88
N PRO A 538 22.56 -1.66 0.92
CA PRO A 538 22.70 -2.66 -0.15
C PRO A 538 21.95 -2.28 -1.42
N TYR A 539 20.97 -1.37 -1.35
CA TYR A 539 20.12 -0.96 -2.47
C TYR A 539 20.22 0.54 -2.74
N GLY A 540 20.18 0.87 -4.02
CA GLY A 540 20.03 2.21 -4.56
C GLY A 540 19.15 2.16 -5.82
N THR A 541 18.90 3.31 -6.45
CA THR A 541 18.08 3.41 -7.68
C THR A 541 18.61 2.51 -8.80
N ASP A 542 19.94 2.35 -8.89
CA ASP A 542 20.60 1.59 -9.95
C ASP A 542 20.70 0.08 -9.65
N THR A 543 20.30 -0.33 -8.43
CA THR A 543 20.34 -1.75 -8.05
C THR A 543 19.20 -2.48 -8.75
N PRO A 544 19.48 -3.51 -9.58
CA PRO A 544 18.43 -4.33 -10.19
C PRO A 544 17.57 -5.03 -9.13
N LEU A 545 16.29 -5.18 -9.43
CA LEU A 545 15.35 -5.98 -8.63
C LEU A 545 15.00 -7.24 -9.42
N ASP A 546 15.98 -8.11 -9.64
CA ASP A 546 15.93 -9.27 -10.52
C ASP A 546 16.34 -10.58 -9.83
N ARG A 547 16.32 -10.59 -8.50
CA ARG A 547 16.64 -11.75 -7.68
C ARG A 547 15.36 -12.49 -7.25
N PRO A 548 15.39 -13.81 -6.97
CA PRO A 548 14.24 -14.55 -6.50
C PRO A 548 13.52 -13.90 -5.30
N VAL A 549 14.25 -13.29 -4.34
CA VAL A 549 13.68 -12.59 -3.19
C VAL A 549 12.76 -11.43 -3.61
N ASP A 550 13.02 -10.81 -4.77
CA ASP A 550 12.19 -9.72 -5.30
C ASP A 550 10.83 -10.21 -5.80
N ALA A 551 10.76 -11.44 -6.28
CA ALA A 551 9.55 -12.07 -6.80
C ALA A 551 8.71 -12.80 -5.75
N LEU A 552 9.25 -13.06 -4.54
CA LEU A 552 8.52 -13.68 -3.45
C LEU A 552 7.40 -12.77 -2.93
N LEU A 553 6.27 -13.36 -2.59
CA LEU A 553 5.18 -12.64 -1.94
C LEU A 553 5.60 -12.19 -0.51
N PRO A 554 5.17 -11.01 -0.06
CA PRO A 554 5.32 -10.62 1.35
C PRO A 554 4.65 -11.57 2.33
N GLU A 555 3.67 -12.32 1.87
CA GLU A 555 2.97 -13.36 2.60
C GLU A 555 2.83 -14.60 1.70
N SER A 556 3.41 -15.71 2.14
CA SER A 556 3.40 -16.96 1.37
C SER A 556 2.06 -17.67 1.48
N LEU A 557 1.30 -17.71 0.38
CA LEU A 557 0.07 -18.52 0.29
C LEU A 557 0.37 -20.01 0.43
N ALA A 558 1.54 -20.47 -0.02
CA ALA A 558 1.96 -21.87 0.14
C ALA A 558 2.21 -22.23 1.62
N ALA A 559 2.81 -21.30 2.39
CA ALA A 559 3.02 -21.51 3.82
C ALA A 559 1.70 -21.50 4.61
N ARG A 560 0.72 -20.69 4.22
CA ARG A 560 -0.63 -20.74 4.80
C ARG A 560 -1.28 -22.11 4.60
N ARG A 561 -1.31 -22.59 3.36
CA ARG A 561 -1.86 -23.93 3.03
C ARG A 561 -1.10 -25.06 3.75
N PHE A 562 0.22 -24.89 3.93
CA PHE A 562 1.02 -25.82 4.72
C PHE A 562 0.60 -25.81 6.20
N GLY A 563 0.27 -24.65 6.77
CA GLY A 563 -0.29 -24.52 8.11
C GLY A 563 -1.64 -25.24 8.27
N GLU A 564 -2.52 -25.14 7.30
CA GLU A 564 -3.79 -25.90 7.26
C GLU A 564 -3.53 -27.40 7.23
N ARG A 565 -2.57 -27.84 6.41
CA ARG A 565 -2.16 -29.23 6.32
C ARG A 565 -1.55 -29.76 7.63
N LEU A 566 -0.81 -28.92 8.37
CA LEU A 566 -0.31 -29.25 9.70
C LEU A 566 -1.46 -29.53 10.70
N ALA A 567 -2.53 -28.72 10.63
CA ALA A 567 -3.70 -28.91 11.48
C ALA A 567 -4.47 -30.21 11.16
N GLU A 568 -4.53 -30.61 9.89
CA GLU A 568 -5.12 -31.89 9.46
C GLU A 568 -4.28 -33.10 9.89
N GLY A 569 -2.95 -32.98 9.83
CA GLY A 569 -2.00 -34.02 10.23
C GLY A 569 -2.02 -35.29 9.38
N GLY A 570 -1.57 -36.40 9.96
CA GLY A 570 -1.68 -37.74 9.37
C GLY A 570 -0.81 -38.00 8.14
N ALA A 571 -1.20 -39.00 7.34
CA ALA A 571 -0.47 -39.41 6.15
C ALA A 571 -0.33 -38.29 5.08
N PRO A 572 -1.37 -37.46 4.79
CA PRO A 572 -1.24 -36.40 3.81
C PRO A 572 -0.15 -35.35 4.14
N LEU A 573 0.04 -35.03 5.42
CA LEU A 573 1.12 -34.14 5.86
C LEU A 573 2.50 -34.78 5.61
N ILE A 574 2.66 -36.06 5.96
CA ILE A 574 3.92 -36.77 5.76
C ILE A 574 4.26 -36.90 4.29
N ASP A 575 3.27 -37.19 3.43
CA ASP A 575 3.45 -37.30 1.98
C ASP A 575 3.87 -35.97 1.37
N GLU A 576 3.24 -34.86 1.78
CA GLU A 576 3.61 -33.52 1.32
C GLU A 576 5.02 -33.15 1.75
N CYS A 577 5.35 -33.32 3.04
CA CYS A 577 6.70 -33.05 3.53
C CYS A 577 7.74 -33.90 2.80
N THR A 578 7.47 -35.20 2.56
CA THR A 578 8.37 -36.09 1.84
C THR A 578 8.59 -35.62 0.41
N ARG A 579 7.53 -35.27 -0.31
CA ARG A 579 7.62 -34.72 -1.66
C ARG A 579 8.46 -33.43 -1.72
N LEU A 580 8.30 -32.53 -0.76
CA LEU A 580 9.10 -31.31 -0.67
C LEU A 580 10.56 -31.58 -0.33
N LEU A 581 10.83 -32.57 0.54
CA LEU A 581 12.19 -33.02 0.87
C LEU A 581 12.90 -33.64 -0.35
N ASP A 582 12.18 -34.42 -1.17
CA ASP A 582 12.71 -34.97 -2.41
C ASP A 582 13.13 -33.89 -3.38
N ILE A 583 12.35 -32.81 -3.52
CA ILE A 583 12.72 -31.64 -4.33
C ILE A 583 13.98 -30.97 -3.75
N CYS A 584 14.04 -30.75 -2.43
CA CYS A 584 15.23 -30.19 -1.79
C CYS A 584 16.50 -31.01 -2.00
N ALA A 585 16.37 -32.33 -2.13
CA ALA A 585 17.50 -33.26 -2.29
C ALA A 585 17.92 -33.45 -3.78
N ALA A 586 16.95 -33.42 -4.70
CA ALA A 586 17.17 -33.73 -6.11
C ALA A 586 17.56 -32.51 -6.97
N GLU A 587 17.23 -31.31 -6.52
CA GLU A 587 17.43 -30.09 -7.32
C GLU A 587 18.70 -29.34 -6.87
N ASP A 588 19.41 -28.80 -7.87
CA ASP A 588 20.56 -27.92 -7.68
C ASP A 588 20.08 -26.47 -7.67
N PHE A 589 20.06 -25.87 -6.50
CA PHE A 589 19.60 -24.49 -6.27
C PHE A 589 20.74 -23.50 -6.50
N MET A 590 20.39 -22.29 -6.97
CA MET A 590 21.35 -21.20 -7.07
C MET A 590 21.92 -20.84 -5.67
N ALA A 591 23.13 -20.28 -5.65
CA ALA A 591 23.92 -20.07 -4.44
C ALA A 591 23.14 -19.33 -3.32
N GLU A 592 22.38 -18.30 -3.67
CA GLU A 592 21.61 -17.52 -2.70
C GLU A 592 20.40 -18.26 -2.10
N LEU A 593 19.84 -19.25 -2.81
CA LEU A 593 18.74 -20.08 -2.31
C LEU A 593 19.22 -21.29 -1.50
N THR A 594 20.48 -21.71 -1.66
CA THR A 594 21.01 -22.90 -0.97
C THR A 594 20.87 -22.83 0.56
N PRO A 595 21.23 -21.73 1.26
CA PRO A 595 21.06 -21.65 2.71
C PRO A 595 19.59 -21.65 3.18
N PRO A 596 18.66 -20.84 2.62
CA PRO A 596 17.26 -20.89 3.06
C PRO A 596 16.59 -22.22 2.75
N ILE A 597 16.95 -22.89 1.64
CA ILE A 597 16.44 -24.24 1.34
C ILE A 597 16.97 -25.28 2.33
N ALA A 598 18.22 -25.16 2.80
CA ALA A 598 18.74 -26.03 3.86
C ALA A 598 17.93 -25.87 5.17
N ASN A 599 17.54 -24.66 5.53
CA ASN A 599 16.65 -24.40 6.67
C ASN A 599 15.27 -25.03 6.46
N LEU A 600 14.65 -24.86 5.29
CA LEU A 600 13.36 -25.50 4.96
C LEU A 600 13.46 -27.01 5.05
N ARG A 601 14.54 -27.62 4.54
CA ARG A 601 14.78 -29.05 4.63
C ARG A 601 14.83 -29.54 6.09
N LEU A 602 15.53 -28.80 6.96
CA LEU A 602 15.59 -29.13 8.39
C LEU A 602 14.21 -29.05 9.05
N ILE A 603 13.40 -28.03 8.72
CA ILE A 603 12.04 -27.86 9.24
C ILE A 603 11.14 -29.02 8.77
N LEU A 604 11.10 -29.29 7.47
CA LEU A 604 10.27 -30.36 6.88
C LEU A 604 10.64 -31.73 7.45
N GLN A 605 11.94 -32.04 7.59
CA GLN A 605 12.40 -33.27 8.20
C GLN A 605 11.97 -33.37 9.69
N THR A 606 12.02 -32.23 10.41
CA THR A 606 11.58 -32.18 11.82
C THR A 606 10.08 -32.47 11.92
N VAL A 607 9.25 -31.93 11.02
CA VAL A 607 7.80 -32.22 10.97
C VAL A 607 7.56 -33.72 10.74
N VAL A 608 8.25 -34.34 9.78
CA VAL A 608 8.13 -35.80 9.53
C VAL A 608 8.56 -36.61 10.73
N ASP A 609 9.66 -36.25 11.39
CA ASP A 609 10.17 -36.97 12.55
C ASP A 609 9.22 -36.91 13.76
N VAL A 610 8.58 -35.75 13.98
CA VAL A 610 7.55 -35.60 15.03
C VAL A 610 6.29 -36.36 14.65
N ALA A 611 5.77 -36.17 13.43
CA ALA A 611 4.54 -36.83 12.97
C ALA A 611 4.63 -38.37 12.97
N THR A 612 5.84 -38.92 12.84
CA THR A 612 6.11 -40.36 12.89
C THR A 612 6.57 -40.87 14.27
N GLY A 613 6.61 -40.01 15.30
CA GLY A 613 7.00 -40.36 16.65
C GLY A 613 8.51 -40.60 16.85
N ARG A 614 9.34 -40.22 15.86
CA ARG A 614 10.82 -40.38 15.95
C ARG A 614 11.49 -39.28 16.73
N LEU A 615 10.80 -38.14 16.94
CA LEU A 615 11.33 -36.97 17.61
C LEU A 615 10.31 -36.39 18.59
N GLY A 616 10.76 -36.04 19.79
CA GLY A 616 9.92 -35.38 20.80
C GLY A 616 9.77 -33.89 20.52
N GLN A 617 8.65 -33.30 20.97
CA GLN A 617 8.32 -31.86 20.72
C GLN A 617 9.41 -30.91 21.25
N ALA A 618 10.03 -31.16 22.40
CA ALA A 618 11.06 -30.30 22.98
C ALA A 618 12.31 -30.20 22.08
N GLU A 619 12.79 -31.36 21.56
CA GLU A 619 13.91 -31.37 20.61
C GLU A 619 13.53 -30.79 19.27
N ALA A 620 12.29 -31.00 18.79
CA ALA A 620 11.76 -30.41 17.60
C ALA A 620 11.81 -28.85 17.66
N ARG A 621 11.36 -28.26 18.76
CA ARG A 621 11.42 -26.80 18.97
C ARG A 621 12.86 -26.27 18.89
N GLN A 622 13.84 -26.98 19.45
CA GLN A 622 15.26 -26.57 19.35
C GLN A 622 15.77 -26.62 17.91
N ARG A 623 15.37 -27.64 17.13
CA ARG A 623 15.71 -27.72 15.69
C ARG A 623 15.06 -26.60 14.89
N ILE A 624 13.79 -26.28 15.13
CA ILE A 624 13.07 -25.20 14.46
C ILE A 624 13.68 -23.85 14.82
N ALA A 625 13.99 -23.58 16.09
CA ALA A 625 14.63 -22.34 16.52
C ALA A 625 15.94 -22.07 15.75
N LYS A 626 16.74 -23.12 15.49
CA LYS A 626 17.97 -22.98 14.69
C LYS A 626 17.69 -22.64 13.22
N ALA A 627 16.57 -23.12 12.65
CA ALA A 627 16.19 -22.90 11.27
C ALA A 627 15.33 -21.64 11.06
N SER A 628 14.95 -20.95 12.15
CA SER A 628 14.12 -19.73 12.09
C SER A 628 14.91 -18.45 11.78
N GLU A 629 16.23 -18.51 11.92
CA GLU A 629 17.09 -17.36 11.59
C GLU A 629 17.04 -17.04 10.09
N PRO A 630 17.04 -15.77 9.72
CA PRO A 630 17.13 -15.38 8.32
C PRO A 630 18.36 -15.97 7.62
N SER A 631 18.19 -16.37 6.38
CA SER A 631 19.28 -16.76 5.50
C SER A 631 19.46 -15.70 4.40
N GLY A 632 20.39 -14.78 4.60
CA GLY A 632 20.49 -13.59 3.76
C GLY A 632 19.21 -12.74 3.88
N GLU A 633 18.50 -12.56 2.76
CA GLU A 633 17.26 -11.76 2.73
C GLU A 633 15.98 -12.61 2.79
N TYR A 634 16.10 -13.90 3.11
CA TYR A 634 15.01 -14.88 3.10
C TYR A 634 14.69 -15.37 4.50
N ILE A 635 13.40 -15.60 4.76
CA ILE A 635 12.88 -16.29 5.92
C ILE A 635 12.05 -17.51 5.48
N ALA A 636 12.05 -18.57 6.29
CA ALA A 636 11.19 -19.73 6.08
C ALA A 636 9.79 -19.46 6.64
N ALA A 637 8.83 -19.23 5.74
CA ALA A 637 7.47 -18.83 6.10
C ALA A 637 6.67 -19.89 6.86
N ILE A 638 7.13 -21.15 6.83
CA ILE A 638 6.49 -22.27 7.56
C ILE A 638 6.90 -22.36 9.04
N VAL A 639 7.85 -21.54 9.51
CA VAL A 639 8.28 -21.56 10.92
C VAL A 639 7.13 -21.26 11.89
N PRO A 640 6.38 -20.16 11.74
CA PRO A 640 5.29 -19.84 12.66
C PRO A 640 4.22 -20.96 12.76
N PRO A 641 3.65 -21.47 11.65
CA PRO A 641 2.66 -22.54 11.74
C PRO A 641 3.22 -23.86 12.31
N VAL A 642 4.50 -24.18 12.08
CA VAL A 642 5.14 -25.37 12.68
C VAL A 642 5.31 -25.19 14.18
N LEU A 643 5.72 -24.02 14.66
CA LEU A 643 5.82 -23.74 16.10
C LEU A 643 4.45 -23.84 16.78
N ALA A 644 3.41 -23.26 16.20
CA ALA A 644 2.04 -23.36 16.70
C ALA A 644 1.55 -24.84 16.75
N TRP A 645 1.85 -25.63 15.72
CA TRP A 645 1.55 -27.05 15.69
C TRP A 645 2.26 -27.85 16.78
N LEU A 646 3.52 -27.51 17.09
CA LEU A 646 4.29 -28.13 18.16
C LEU A 646 3.82 -27.73 19.58
N GLU A 647 3.02 -26.67 19.70
CA GLU A 647 2.43 -26.18 20.96
C GLU A 647 1.02 -26.71 21.19
N ALA A 648 0.37 -27.20 20.14
CA ALA A 648 -0.95 -27.80 20.25
C ALA A 648 -0.91 -29.04 21.16
N PRO A 649 -1.91 -29.20 22.07
CA PRO A 649 -1.95 -30.27 23.07
C PRO A 649 -2.06 -31.67 22.47
#